data_2307e495e913cd9c7f4ed370c06626c5
#
_entry.id   2307e495e913cd9c7f4ed370c06626c5
#
_cell.length_a   1.000
_cell.length_b   1.000
_cell.length_c   1.000
_cell.angle_alpha   90.00
_cell.angle_beta   90.00
_cell.angle_gamma   90.00
#
_symmetry.space_group_name_H-M   'P 1'
#
loop_
_entity.id
_entity.type
_entity.pdbx_description
1 polymer ?
#
loop_
_entity_poly.entity_id
_entity_poly.type
_entity_poly.pdbx_seq_one_letter_code
_entity_poly.pdbx_strand_id
1 'polypeptide(L)'
;MKKQVKFPNALRTATLSAGLFLSASAFAQQVVVKGNVVDETGEPVIGASVKVVGGTLGTVTDIDGNFTLNADKKSTIEVTYIGYEPVKMQAGQNLTIHLKNTSSTLNEVVVIGYGAVKKSDLTGSVTALKPDSKNKGLVVNAQDMLSGKVAGVNVTSNSGEPGVGTQIRIRGGSSLNASNDPLIVIDGVPMDNNKVGNTGSNLLSTINPQDIESFNVLKDASATAIYGSRGSNGVIIITTKKGHKGQKPEVSYSGSVSLSMKKKTQDVMNGDEYRAYIKSLFNENDNAVKALGTANTDWQELIYRKAVSHDHNVTVSGSVKDYLPYRVSLGYTGQQGILKNSDYNRYTASVNLNPSLLNNHLNLNLNAKGMFSKAKKADNAAIGNAVSFDPTQSPYGYTSQRDLAMLGSNAQQTLHNFGGYFNWLTAAGGLGDPSWAFTRFKDAPANPLALLELGNKQEKVKSFIGSADIDYKVHGFEDLRLHATLGLEVAKGTEDESQPTSYASTLYYGGITDNENFKRNELLSLYAQYYKDFTKNHHFDIMGGYEYQHFFFRYNNSWMQYYPQTHPEHAGEVFKDTKDLDKYENYLVSFFGRANYTLMNRYFFTATVRDDGSSRFKDHWGLFPSFAFAWNMKDENNIKDINWLSELKFRAGYGVTGQQEGIANYIWFKQYKKGQNFGKYPVIGDGSIYTPLYYNDKLKWETTTTYNLGLDFGICKRLTGSIDWYVRKTEDLINDAPVTALAGSADRGLQNIGSLKNTGVELSLNYVAVNTKDWYWTMNYNLTYNRNRITDLNGVSDNGDPVMAGDNIDSSNKVLAYQTGYAANSFYVYQQVYDKNGKPLEGVVVDRNGDGVISEADRYLYKSSMAPVTMGFSTRVEWKNFDLGFSLRASLGNYLYNNFEQGQRLKTTSAVWCQDSYLANRSVSSLGWLSDSNTSKLSDYFVQNASFLKMDNITLGYSFDRLFKSGSWKGISGRVYASCSNVFTITKYSGIDPEVYSGIDKNVYPRPITFQFGLNLNF
;
A
#
# COMPACT_ATOMS: atom_id res chain seq x y z
N MET A 1 12.32 38.70 5.30
CA MET A 1 10.96 39.29 5.38
C MET A 1 9.95 38.14 5.37
N LYS A 2 9.46 37.76 6.55
CA LYS A 2 8.45 36.71 6.71
C LYS A 2 7.08 37.29 6.41
N LYS A 3 6.47 36.93 5.28
CA LYS A 3 5.03 37.12 5.06
C LYS A 3 4.29 35.88 5.55
N GLN A 4 3.69 35.99 6.73
CA GLN A 4 2.66 35.03 7.18
C GLN A 4 1.44 35.19 6.28
N VAL A 5 1.02 34.12 5.65
CA VAL A 5 -0.28 34.02 5.01
C VAL A 5 -1.31 33.77 6.11
N LYS A 6 -2.07 34.80 6.44
CA LYS A 6 -3.24 34.71 7.30
C LYS A 6 -4.39 34.08 6.51
N PHE A 7 -4.90 32.95 6.97
CA PHE A 7 -6.18 32.44 6.51
C PHE A 7 -7.31 33.39 6.93
N PRO A 8 -8.28 33.67 6.07
CA PRO A 8 -9.38 34.55 6.40
C PRO A 8 -10.31 33.96 7.48
N ASN A 9 -10.75 34.79 8.39
CA ASN A 9 -11.62 34.49 9.53
C ASN A 9 -13.06 34.00 9.18
N ALA A 10 -13.36 33.71 7.92
CA ALA A 10 -14.68 33.27 7.47
C ALA A 10 -15.09 31.86 7.92
N LEU A 11 -14.15 31.05 8.43
CA LEU A 11 -14.47 29.68 8.89
C LEU A 11 -14.88 29.60 10.37
N ARG A 12 -14.78 30.70 11.15
CA ARG A 12 -15.19 30.72 12.56
C ARG A 12 -16.67 31.05 12.80
N THR A 13 -17.38 31.52 11.78
CA THR A 13 -18.81 31.91 11.88
C THR A 13 -19.78 30.88 11.34
N ALA A 14 -19.30 29.83 10.63
CA ALA A 14 -20.18 28.81 10.03
C ALA A 14 -20.58 27.66 11.00
N THR A 15 -19.98 27.56 12.17
CA THR A 15 -20.24 26.48 13.14
C THR A 15 -21.31 26.79 14.19
N LEU A 16 -21.92 27.96 14.18
CA LEU A 16 -22.86 28.37 15.21
C LEU A 16 -24.32 28.58 14.74
N SER A 17 -24.65 28.38 13.47
CA SER A 17 -26.01 28.63 12.95
C SER A 17 -26.80 27.39 12.48
N ALA A 18 -26.33 26.16 12.74
CA ALA A 18 -27.03 24.92 12.32
C ALA A 18 -27.99 24.32 13.39
N GLY A 19 -28.30 25.04 14.44
CA GLY A 19 -28.97 24.49 15.61
C GLY A 19 -30.37 25.04 15.93
N LEU A 20 -31.15 25.51 14.98
CA LEU A 20 -32.54 25.93 15.30
C LEU A 20 -33.43 26.00 14.04
N PHE A 21 -34.14 24.90 13.73
CA PHE A 21 -35.49 24.93 13.11
C PHE A 21 -36.09 23.53 13.11
N LEU A 22 -36.89 23.23 14.09
CA LEU A 22 -37.83 22.11 14.06
C LEU A 22 -39.16 22.62 14.66
N SER A 23 -40.18 22.53 13.84
CA SER A 23 -41.55 22.13 14.20
C SER A 23 -42.61 22.82 13.36
N ALA A 24 -43.35 22.03 12.59
CA ALA A 24 -44.79 22.12 12.42
C ALA A 24 -45.30 20.97 11.55
N SER A 25 -46.06 20.07 12.14
CA SER A 25 -46.67 18.88 11.53
C SER A 25 -48.07 19.23 11.02
N ALA A 26 -48.40 18.75 9.82
CA ALA A 26 -49.77 18.67 9.32
C ALA A 26 -50.20 17.17 9.31
N PHE A 27 -51.26 16.84 10.00
CA PHE A 27 -51.86 15.51 10.09
C PHE A 27 -52.71 15.22 8.86
N ALA A 28 -52.33 14.16 8.09
CA ALA A 28 -53.23 13.49 7.17
C ALA A 28 -53.70 12.19 7.79
N GLN A 29 -54.89 11.76 7.53
CA GLN A 29 -55.56 10.56 8.07
C GLN A 29 -54.86 9.30 7.53
N GLN A 30 -54.03 8.69 8.38
CA GLN A 30 -53.27 7.48 8.03
C GLN A 30 -53.97 6.22 8.52
N VAL A 31 -54.05 5.19 7.66
CA VAL A 31 -54.53 3.83 7.99
C VAL A 31 -53.34 3.00 8.41
N VAL A 32 -53.47 2.22 9.46
CA VAL A 32 -52.48 1.27 9.94
C VAL A 32 -52.46 0.05 8.98
N VAL A 33 -51.36 -0.04 8.20
CA VAL A 33 -51.04 -1.18 7.35
C VAL A 33 -50.25 -2.17 8.17
N LYS A 34 -50.71 -3.42 8.24
CA LYS A 34 -50.02 -4.51 8.93
C LYS A 34 -49.79 -5.65 7.95
N GLY A 35 -48.65 -6.31 8.09
CA GLY A 35 -48.35 -7.49 7.28
C GLY A 35 -47.16 -8.28 7.84
N ASN A 36 -46.97 -9.43 7.23
CA ASN A 36 -45.84 -10.31 7.49
C ASN A 36 -45.05 -10.50 6.20
N VAL A 37 -43.72 -10.40 6.29
CA VAL A 37 -42.80 -10.63 5.18
C VAL A 37 -42.11 -11.96 5.39
N VAL A 38 -42.25 -12.87 4.45
CA VAL A 38 -41.62 -14.20 4.47
C VAL A 38 -40.82 -14.42 3.19
N ASP A 39 -39.91 -15.37 3.22
CA ASP A 39 -39.15 -15.80 2.05
C ASP A 39 -39.93 -16.90 1.24
N GLU A 40 -39.28 -17.44 0.21
CA GLU A 40 -39.84 -18.50 -0.63
C GLU A 40 -40.17 -19.80 0.15
N THR A 41 -39.56 -20.00 1.30
CA THR A 41 -39.74 -21.17 2.16
C THR A 41 -40.81 -20.94 3.23
N GLY A 42 -41.32 -19.72 3.34
CA GLY A 42 -42.30 -19.29 4.36
C GLY A 42 -41.64 -18.86 5.68
N GLU A 43 -40.30 -18.73 5.73
CA GLU A 43 -39.60 -18.22 6.91
C GLU A 43 -39.71 -16.69 7.00
N PRO A 44 -39.86 -16.11 8.22
CA PRO A 44 -39.93 -14.65 8.38
C PRO A 44 -38.64 -13.94 7.99
N VAL A 45 -38.76 -12.89 7.16
CA VAL A 45 -37.61 -12.04 6.77
C VAL A 45 -37.51 -10.89 7.76
N ILE A 46 -36.50 -10.95 8.63
CA ILE A 46 -36.23 -10.00 9.71
C ILE A 46 -35.50 -8.77 9.16
N GLY A 47 -35.94 -7.55 9.48
CA GLY A 47 -35.28 -6.32 9.06
C GLY A 47 -35.52 -5.93 7.60
N ALA A 48 -36.50 -6.53 6.91
CA ALA A 48 -36.88 -6.09 5.58
C ALA A 48 -37.45 -4.67 5.64
N SER A 49 -37.01 -3.79 4.74
CA SER A 49 -37.49 -2.41 4.65
C SER A 49 -38.82 -2.39 3.90
N VAL A 50 -39.84 -1.84 4.53
CA VAL A 50 -41.17 -1.64 3.95
C VAL A 50 -41.40 -0.14 3.82
N LYS A 51 -41.53 0.37 2.59
CA LYS A 51 -41.67 1.82 2.30
C LYS A 51 -42.89 2.09 1.46
N VAL A 52 -43.52 3.25 1.64
CA VAL A 52 -44.55 3.77 0.74
C VAL A 52 -43.89 4.33 -0.51
N VAL A 53 -44.23 3.83 -1.69
CA VAL A 53 -43.69 4.31 -2.97
C VAL A 53 -44.06 5.76 -3.18
N GLY A 54 -43.09 6.62 -3.40
CA GLY A 54 -43.29 8.08 -3.56
C GLY A 54 -43.50 8.85 -2.25
N GLY A 55 -43.39 8.18 -1.08
CA GLY A 55 -43.55 8.80 0.25
C GLY A 55 -42.26 8.61 1.11
N THR A 56 -42.24 9.36 2.22
CA THR A 56 -41.14 9.28 3.21
C THR A 56 -41.39 8.28 4.33
N LEU A 57 -42.57 7.63 4.34
CA LEU A 57 -42.96 6.71 5.39
C LEU A 57 -42.46 5.29 5.09
N GLY A 58 -41.77 4.72 6.06
CA GLY A 58 -41.27 3.35 6.01
C GLY A 58 -41.12 2.74 7.39
N THR A 59 -41.01 1.43 7.45
CA THR A 59 -40.77 0.63 8.65
C THR A 59 -39.85 -0.54 8.28
N VAL A 60 -39.38 -1.30 9.27
CA VAL A 60 -38.67 -2.56 9.09
C VAL A 60 -39.45 -3.69 9.76
N THR A 61 -39.31 -4.91 9.23
CA THR A 61 -39.92 -6.07 9.84
C THR A 61 -39.23 -6.48 11.15
N ASP A 62 -40.04 -6.96 12.10
CA ASP A 62 -39.55 -7.51 13.37
C ASP A 62 -39.00 -8.94 13.22
N ILE A 63 -38.68 -9.59 14.37
CA ILE A 63 -38.12 -10.96 14.40
C ILE A 63 -39.06 -12.06 13.86
N ASP A 64 -40.34 -11.78 13.80
CA ASP A 64 -41.36 -12.67 13.25
C ASP A 64 -41.76 -12.25 11.83
N GLY A 65 -41.01 -11.33 11.21
CA GLY A 65 -41.27 -10.81 9.89
C GLY A 65 -42.47 -9.85 9.82
N ASN A 66 -43.08 -9.46 10.93
CA ASN A 66 -44.22 -8.56 10.95
C ASN A 66 -43.80 -7.11 10.85
N PHE A 67 -44.60 -6.32 10.15
CA PHE A 67 -44.46 -4.89 10.10
C PHE A 67 -45.74 -4.14 10.37
N THR A 68 -45.62 -2.93 10.84
CA THR A 68 -46.74 -1.99 11.00
C THR A 68 -46.34 -0.64 10.44
N LEU A 69 -47.07 -0.12 9.48
CA LEU A 69 -46.76 1.11 8.78
C LEU A 69 -48.03 1.95 8.67
N ASN A 70 -47.96 3.23 8.96
CA ASN A 70 -49.07 4.16 8.69
C ASN A 70 -48.96 4.67 7.27
N ALA A 71 -49.94 4.34 6.43
CA ALA A 71 -49.97 4.78 5.04
C ALA A 71 -51.39 4.99 4.56
N ASP A 72 -51.56 5.73 3.48
CA ASP A 72 -52.85 5.89 2.82
C ASP A 72 -53.32 4.57 2.21
N LYS A 73 -54.60 4.25 2.34
CA LYS A 73 -55.23 3.01 1.84
C LYS A 73 -55.02 2.76 0.33
N LYS A 74 -54.70 3.80 -0.44
CA LYS A 74 -54.43 3.75 -1.88
C LYS A 74 -52.95 3.74 -2.22
N SER A 75 -52.05 3.82 -1.23
CA SER A 75 -50.63 3.84 -1.48
C SER A 75 -50.11 2.47 -1.88
N THR A 76 -49.05 2.45 -2.69
CA THR A 76 -48.28 1.25 -2.98
C THR A 76 -47.14 1.17 -1.98
N ILE A 77 -46.96 0.04 -1.36
CA ILE A 77 -45.79 -0.26 -0.52
C ILE A 77 -44.78 -1.08 -1.33
N GLU A 78 -43.51 -0.78 -1.12
CA GLU A 78 -42.38 -1.51 -1.65
C GLU A 78 -41.60 -2.15 -0.49
N VAL A 79 -41.41 -3.46 -0.58
CA VAL A 79 -40.65 -4.23 0.39
C VAL A 79 -39.33 -4.62 -0.24
N THR A 80 -38.24 -4.24 0.44
CA THR A 80 -36.88 -4.53 -0.01
C THR A 80 -36.08 -5.17 1.13
N TYR A 81 -35.27 -6.15 0.80
CA TYR A 81 -34.30 -6.75 1.70
C TYR A 81 -33.08 -7.19 0.94
N ILE A 82 -31.90 -7.10 1.58
CA ILE A 82 -30.63 -7.47 0.93
C ILE A 82 -30.66 -8.94 0.54
N GLY A 83 -30.48 -9.22 -0.75
CA GLY A 83 -30.52 -10.57 -1.28
C GLY A 83 -31.88 -11.03 -1.78
N TYR A 84 -32.91 -10.15 -1.80
CA TYR A 84 -34.24 -10.46 -2.29
C TYR A 84 -34.71 -9.47 -3.35
N GLU A 85 -35.60 -9.94 -4.26
CA GLU A 85 -36.25 -9.07 -5.24
C GLU A 85 -37.21 -8.09 -4.55
N PRO A 86 -37.19 -6.80 -4.90
CA PRO A 86 -38.18 -5.86 -4.38
C PRO A 86 -39.59 -6.24 -4.79
N VAL A 87 -40.52 -6.29 -3.83
CA VAL A 87 -41.94 -6.57 -4.08
C VAL A 87 -42.75 -5.29 -3.87
N LYS A 88 -43.58 -4.92 -4.87
CA LYS A 88 -44.50 -3.79 -4.79
C LYS A 88 -45.92 -4.29 -4.73
N MET A 89 -46.71 -3.79 -3.77
CA MET A 89 -48.15 -4.13 -3.64
C MET A 89 -48.94 -2.98 -3.02
N GLN A 90 -50.25 -3.04 -3.15
CA GLN A 90 -51.11 -2.04 -2.50
C GLN A 90 -51.14 -2.20 -0.98
N ALA A 91 -51.19 -1.09 -0.27
CA ALA A 91 -51.31 -1.06 1.17
C ALA A 91 -52.64 -1.67 1.62
N GLY A 92 -52.58 -2.61 2.58
CA GLY A 92 -53.72 -3.35 3.09
C GLY A 92 -53.52 -3.82 4.53
N GLN A 93 -54.57 -4.40 5.13
CA GLN A 93 -54.49 -5.06 6.43
C GLN A 93 -54.25 -6.56 6.24
N ASN A 94 -53.34 -7.12 7.07
CA ASN A 94 -52.97 -8.56 7.05
C ASN A 94 -52.32 -9.02 5.72
N LEU A 95 -51.32 -8.29 5.23
CA LEU A 95 -50.56 -8.65 4.04
C LEU A 95 -49.55 -9.73 4.34
N THR A 96 -49.52 -10.79 3.53
CA THR A 96 -48.39 -11.74 3.52
C THR A 96 -47.58 -11.50 2.27
N ILE A 97 -46.31 -11.13 2.44
CA ILE A 97 -45.44 -10.72 1.35
C ILE A 97 -44.32 -11.74 1.21
N HIS A 98 -44.32 -12.46 0.11
CA HIS A 98 -43.27 -13.43 -0.21
C HIS A 98 -42.14 -12.72 -0.97
N LEU A 99 -40.95 -12.63 -0.38
CA LEU A 99 -39.75 -12.17 -1.05
C LEU A 99 -39.08 -13.33 -1.78
N LYS A 100 -38.75 -13.12 -3.03
CA LYS A 100 -37.98 -14.09 -3.82
C LYS A 100 -36.50 -13.78 -3.64
N ASN A 101 -35.72 -14.81 -3.33
CA ASN A 101 -34.30 -14.67 -3.16
C ASN A 101 -33.64 -14.27 -4.49
N THR A 102 -32.99 -13.11 -4.53
CA THR A 102 -32.18 -12.72 -5.66
C THR A 102 -30.90 -13.55 -5.62
N SER A 103 -30.90 -14.66 -6.30
CA SER A 103 -29.70 -15.46 -6.53
C SER A 103 -28.78 -14.82 -7.56
N SER A 104 -28.55 -13.51 -7.51
CA SER A 104 -27.63 -12.90 -8.45
C SER A 104 -26.75 -11.85 -7.80
N THR A 105 -25.49 -12.21 -7.55
CA THR A 105 -24.33 -11.33 -7.62
C THR A 105 -24.28 -10.52 -8.93
N LEU A 106 -25.14 -10.79 -9.90
CA LEU A 106 -25.26 -10.17 -11.23
C LEU A 106 -25.84 -8.75 -11.20
N ASN A 107 -26.65 -8.41 -10.21
CA ASN A 107 -27.22 -7.06 -10.06
C ASN A 107 -26.32 -6.11 -9.25
N GLU A 108 -25.14 -6.55 -8.84
CA GLU A 108 -24.17 -5.70 -8.18
C GLU A 108 -23.67 -4.62 -9.16
N VAL A 109 -23.80 -3.37 -8.76
CA VAL A 109 -23.29 -2.24 -9.55
C VAL A 109 -21.83 -2.04 -9.23
N VAL A 110 -21.00 -2.00 -10.26
CA VAL A 110 -19.56 -1.83 -10.19
C VAL A 110 -19.17 -0.49 -10.79
N VAL A 111 -18.41 0.30 -10.07
CA VAL A 111 -17.86 1.56 -10.59
C VAL A 111 -16.67 1.24 -11.49
N ILE A 112 -16.73 1.71 -12.73
CA ILE A 112 -15.67 1.56 -13.73
C ILE A 112 -15.38 2.92 -14.36
N GLY A 113 -14.24 3.53 -14.03
CA GLY A 113 -13.84 4.81 -14.59
C GLY A 113 -14.95 5.86 -14.48
N TYR A 114 -15.42 6.32 -15.64
CA TYR A 114 -16.51 7.27 -15.75
C TYR A 114 -17.86 6.52 -15.83
N GLY A 115 -18.48 6.29 -14.66
CA GLY A 115 -19.78 5.68 -14.53
C GLY A 115 -19.80 4.36 -13.74
N ALA A 116 -20.98 3.83 -13.59
CA ALA A 116 -21.24 2.58 -12.90
C ALA A 116 -22.08 1.68 -13.78
N VAL A 117 -21.69 0.40 -13.90
CA VAL A 117 -22.38 -0.60 -14.70
C VAL A 117 -22.73 -1.81 -13.85
N LYS A 118 -23.74 -2.56 -14.28
CA LYS A 118 -24.05 -3.84 -13.62
C LYS A 118 -22.89 -4.80 -13.86
N LYS A 119 -22.60 -5.63 -12.88
CA LYS A 119 -21.56 -6.68 -12.99
C LYS A 119 -21.83 -7.64 -14.15
N SER A 120 -23.13 -7.90 -14.43
CA SER A 120 -23.56 -8.69 -15.58
C SER A 120 -23.09 -8.13 -16.92
N ASP A 121 -22.97 -6.83 -17.04
CA ASP A 121 -22.72 -6.12 -18.29
C ASP A 121 -21.24 -5.81 -18.50
N LEU A 122 -20.38 -6.10 -17.48
CA LEU A 122 -18.95 -5.91 -17.58
C LEU A 122 -18.33 -6.78 -18.67
N THR A 123 -17.54 -6.18 -19.54
CA THR A 123 -16.81 -6.85 -20.60
C THR A 123 -15.35 -7.15 -20.22
N GLY A 124 -14.76 -6.36 -19.30
CA GLY A 124 -13.39 -6.50 -18.84
C GLY A 124 -13.23 -7.31 -17.54
N SER A 125 -11.97 -7.64 -17.19
CA SER A 125 -11.61 -8.30 -15.93
C SER A 125 -11.61 -7.30 -14.78
N VAL A 126 -12.72 -7.21 -14.08
CA VAL A 126 -12.91 -6.32 -12.93
C VAL A 126 -13.29 -7.15 -11.70
N THR A 127 -12.60 -6.91 -10.59
CA THR A 127 -12.93 -7.54 -9.31
C THR A 127 -13.45 -6.48 -8.35
N ALA A 128 -14.72 -6.59 -7.96
CA ALA A 128 -15.31 -5.77 -6.91
C ALA A 128 -15.15 -6.49 -5.56
N LEU A 129 -14.57 -5.80 -4.59
CA LEU A 129 -14.41 -6.28 -3.23
C LEU A 129 -15.11 -5.32 -2.27
N LYS A 130 -16.13 -5.79 -1.58
CA LYS A 130 -16.70 -5.09 -0.43
C LYS A 130 -15.99 -5.57 0.84
N PRO A 131 -15.41 -4.67 1.63
CA PRO A 131 -14.74 -5.06 2.87
C PRO A 131 -15.69 -5.79 3.80
N ASP A 132 -15.31 -6.99 4.21
CA ASP A 132 -16.09 -7.73 5.22
C ASP A 132 -15.96 -7.02 6.57
N SER A 133 -17.06 -6.46 7.06
CA SER A 133 -17.09 -5.74 8.33
C SER A 133 -16.81 -6.64 9.54
N LYS A 134 -16.99 -7.95 9.41
CA LYS A 134 -16.85 -8.94 10.48
C LYS A 134 -15.47 -9.61 10.49
N ASN A 135 -14.78 -9.68 9.36
CA ASN A 135 -13.47 -10.34 9.23
C ASN A 135 -12.40 -9.38 8.68
N LYS A 136 -12.21 -8.24 9.34
CA LYS A 136 -11.23 -7.24 8.90
C LYS A 136 -9.81 -7.48 9.44
N GLY A 137 -9.67 -8.07 10.64
CA GLY A 137 -8.43 -8.03 11.39
C GLY A 137 -8.05 -6.59 11.81
N LEU A 138 -6.80 -6.37 12.17
CA LEU A 138 -6.25 -5.03 12.38
C LEU A 138 -6.00 -4.39 11.01
N VAL A 139 -6.83 -3.42 10.66
CA VAL A 139 -6.69 -2.65 9.41
C VAL A 139 -6.33 -1.22 9.77
N VAL A 140 -5.07 -0.87 9.60
CA VAL A 140 -4.56 0.50 9.77
C VAL A 140 -4.61 1.24 8.45
N ASN A 141 -4.30 0.56 7.35
CA ASN A 141 -4.31 1.10 6.01
C ASN A 141 -5.32 0.38 5.12
N ALA A 142 -5.93 1.11 4.20
CA ALA A 142 -6.91 0.56 3.26
C ALA A 142 -6.36 -0.60 2.39
N GLN A 143 -5.05 -0.61 2.12
CA GLN A 143 -4.37 -1.65 1.33
C GLN A 143 -4.40 -3.03 1.99
N ASP A 144 -4.36 -3.08 3.32
CA ASP A 144 -4.39 -4.35 4.05
C ASP A 144 -5.69 -5.12 3.80
N MET A 145 -6.76 -4.39 3.43
CA MET A 145 -8.04 -4.98 3.06
C MET A 145 -8.00 -5.79 1.76
N LEU A 146 -7.05 -5.51 0.87
CA LEU A 146 -6.87 -6.19 -0.42
C LEU A 146 -5.98 -7.44 -0.32
N SER A 147 -5.16 -7.54 0.73
CA SER A 147 -4.14 -8.57 0.87
C SER A 147 -4.75 -9.97 0.83
N GLY A 148 -4.33 -10.79 -0.14
CA GLY A 148 -4.79 -12.17 -0.34
C GLY A 148 -6.27 -12.34 -0.70
N LYS A 149 -7.00 -11.26 -1.05
CA LYS A 149 -8.44 -11.32 -1.33
C LYS A 149 -8.80 -11.17 -2.80
N VAL A 150 -7.89 -10.69 -3.63
CA VAL A 150 -8.11 -10.45 -5.06
C VAL A 150 -7.06 -11.19 -5.88
N ALA A 151 -7.50 -12.07 -6.79
CA ALA A 151 -6.61 -12.73 -7.74
C ALA A 151 -5.93 -11.71 -8.64
N GLY A 152 -4.64 -11.90 -8.93
CA GLY A 152 -3.83 -10.97 -9.71
C GLY A 152 -3.26 -9.80 -8.93
N VAL A 153 -3.64 -9.61 -7.67
CA VAL A 153 -3.16 -8.53 -6.81
C VAL A 153 -2.23 -9.09 -5.74
N ASN A 154 -1.00 -8.63 -5.75
CA ASN A 154 -0.02 -8.92 -4.70
C ASN A 154 0.20 -7.67 -3.84
N VAL A 155 -0.06 -7.79 -2.55
CA VAL A 155 0.16 -6.73 -1.55
C VAL A 155 1.29 -7.18 -0.64
N THR A 156 2.40 -6.45 -0.67
CA THR A 156 3.61 -6.75 0.10
C THR A 156 3.88 -5.63 1.10
N SER A 157 3.99 -5.97 2.37
CA SER A 157 4.42 -5.03 3.41
C SER A 157 5.94 -5.11 3.58
N ASN A 158 6.63 -3.97 3.51
CA ASN A 158 8.09 -3.92 3.62
C ASN A 158 8.58 -3.76 5.07
N SER A 159 7.69 -3.43 6.01
CA SER A 159 8.06 -3.06 7.38
C SER A 159 6.90 -3.29 8.34
N GLY A 160 7.22 -3.59 9.59
CA GLY A 160 6.27 -3.58 10.72
C GLY A 160 6.13 -2.21 11.39
N GLU A 161 6.79 -1.18 10.88
CA GLU A 161 6.79 0.17 11.44
C GLU A 161 5.39 0.82 11.34
N PRO A 162 4.92 1.51 12.38
CA PRO A 162 3.64 2.20 12.37
C PRO A 162 3.53 3.25 11.26
N GLY A 163 2.40 3.25 10.55
CA GLY A 163 2.10 4.23 9.51
C GLY A 163 2.79 3.99 8.16
N VAL A 164 3.67 2.99 8.04
CA VAL A 164 4.30 2.64 6.76
C VAL A 164 3.31 1.93 5.85
N GLY A 165 3.31 2.31 4.57
CA GLY A 165 2.46 1.75 3.54
C GLY A 165 2.96 0.40 3.02
N THR A 166 2.05 -0.32 2.35
CA THR A 166 2.34 -1.55 1.61
C THR A 166 2.50 -1.24 0.14
N GLN A 167 3.23 -2.07 -0.60
CA GLN A 167 3.30 -2.01 -2.05
C GLN A 167 2.26 -2.93 -2.68
N ILE A 168 1.64 -2.46 -3.75
CA ILE A 168 0.65 -3.22 -4.51
C ILE A 168 1.19 -3.47 -5.91
N ARG A 169 1.04 -4.70 -6.41
CA ARG A 169 1.34 -5.09 -7.78
C ARG A 169 0.15 -5.81 -8.38
N ILE A 170 -0.22 -5.45 -9.61
CA ILE A 170 -1.28 -6.12 -10.36
C ILE A 170 -0.69 -6.79 -11.59
N ARG A 171 -0.82 -8.14 -11.69
CA ARG A 171 -0.32 -8.95 -12.82
C ARG A 171 1.17 -8.77 -13.10
N GLY A 172 1.98 -8.60 -12.04
CA GLY A 172 3.43 -8.33 -12.14
C GLY A 172 3.76 -6.88 -12.46
N GLY A 173 5.05 -6.57 -12.66
CA GLY A 173 5.52 -5.25 -13.08
C GLY A 173 5.45 -5.09 -14.60
N SER A 174 5.19 -3.87 -15.09
CA SER A 174 5.19 -3.54 -16.52
C SER A 174 6.44 -2.79 -16.96
N SER A 175 7.25 -2.28 -16.04
CA SER A 175 8.47 -1.53 -16.34
C SER A 175 9.66 -2.01 -15.50
N LEU A 176 10.88 -1.71 -15.96
CA LEU A 176 12.12 -1.96 -15.23
C LEU A 176 12.57 -0.74 -14.42
N ASN A 177 12.30 0.48 -14.88
CA ASN A 177 12.71 1.72 -14.23
C ASN A 177 11.55 2.66 -13.87
N ALA A 178 10.46 2.66 -14.66
CA ALA A 178 9.27 3.43 -14.32
C ALA A 178 8.48 2.78 -13.17
N SER A 179 7.54 3.52 -12.58
CA SER A 179 6.70 3.00 -11.50
C SER A 179 5.92 1.77 -11.93
N ASN A 180 5.84 0.80 -11.04
CA ASN A 180 4.99 -0.39 -11.21
C ASN A 180 3.77 -0.38 -10.27
N ASP A 181 3.50 0.73 -9.59
CA ASP A 181 2.37 0.87 -8.69
C ASP A 181 1.08 1.13 -9.49
N PRO A 182 -0.06 0.53 -9.10
CA PRO A 182 -1.33 0.80 -9.77
C PRO A 182 -1.79 2.23 -9.51
N LEU A 183 -2.60 2.77 -10.44
CA LEU A 183 -3.30 4.01 -10.21
C LEU A 183 -4.36 3.83 -9.12
N ILE A 184 -4.35 4.70 -8.13
CA ILE A 184 -5.38 4.78 -7.10
C ILE A 184 -6.37 5.89 -7.48
N VAL A 185 -7.67 5.56 -7.51
CA VAL A 185 -8.74 6.54 -7.74
C VAL A 185 -9.65 6.55 -6.52
N ILE A 186 -9.87 7.70 -5.92
CA ILE A 186 -10.68 7.86 -4.71
C ILE A 186 -11.88 8.74 -5.04
N ASP A 187 -13.09 8.18 -4.98
CA ASP A 187 -14.34 8.87 -5.31
C ASP A 187 -14.21 9.72 -6.59
N GLY A 188 -13.70 9.13 -7.67
CA GLY A 188 -13.53 9.74 -8.98
C GLY A 188 -12.24 10.54 -9.18
N VAL A 189 -11.45 10.82 -8.14
CA VAL A 189 -10.19 11.58 -8.26
C VAL A 189 -9.01 10.62 -8.42
N PRO A 190 -8.31 10.61 -9.57
CA PRO A 190 -7.07 9.86 -9.75
C PRO A 190 -5.92 10.53 -8.99
N MET A 191 -5.33 9.77 -8.06
CA MET A 191 -4.32 10.26 -7.14
C MET A 191 -2.92 10.25 -7.77
N ASP A 192 -2.04 11.11 -7.26
CA ASP A 192 -0.62 11.10 -7.62
C ASP A 192 0.18 10.23 -6.65
N ASN A 193 1.04 9.36 -7.18
CA ASN A 193 1.87 8.44 -6.38
C ASN A 193 3.08 9.11 -5.70
N ASN A 194 3.33 10.40 -5.94
CA ASN A 194 4.40 11.14 -5.27
C ASN A 194 4.15 11.22 -3.75
N LYS A 195 5.14 10.79 -2.99
CA LYS A 195 5.10 10.77 -1.53
C LYS A 195 5.36 12.16 -0.95
N VAL A 196 4.63 12.52 0.09
CA VAL A 196 4.83 13.80 0.84
C VAL A 196 5.47 13.60 2.21
N GLY A 197 6.10 12.50 2.44
CA GLY A 197 6.87 12.21 3.65
C GLY A 197 7.92 11.16 3.31
N ASN A 198 9.02 11.15 4.05
CA ASN A 198 10.11 10.20 3.80
C ASN A 198 9.76 8.77 4.22
N THR A 199 8.78 8.57 5.10
CA THR A 199 8.37 7.25 5.59
C THR A 199 7.31 6.57 4.76
N GLY A 200 7.06 7.06 3.57
CA GLY A 200 6.04 6.44 2.73
C GLY A 200 4.65 6.51 3.35
N SER A 201 4.31 7.67 3.92
CA SER A 201 2.90 7.97 4.21
C SER A 201 2.14 7.72 2.93
N ASN A 202 1.52 6.54 2.88
CA ASN A 202 0.82 6.07 1.72
C ASN A 202 -0.38 6.97 1.49
N LEU A 203 -0.63 7.26 0.24
CA LEU A 203 -1.83 7.95 -0.24
C LEU A 203 -3.11 7.45 0.42
N LEU A 204 -3.20 6.12 0.59
CA LEU A 204 -4.36 5.47 1.20
C LEU A 204 -4.46 5.69 2.72
N SER A 205 -3.44 6.23 3.37
CA SER A 205 -3.53 6.64 4.79
C SER A 205 -4.40 7.87 4.99
N THR A 206 -4.69 8.63 3.93
CA THR A 206 -5.62 9.78 3.96
C THR A 206 -7.07 9.35 4.19
N ILE A 207 -7.42 8.10 3.84
CA ILE A 207 -8.76 7.56 4.00
C ILE A 207 -8.82 6.73 5.29
N ASN A 208 -9.88 6.96 6.07
CA ASN A 208 -10.22 6.03 7.14
C ASN A 208 -10.75 4.72 6.53
N PRO A 209 -10.14 3.54 6.82
CA PRO A 209 -10.63 2.26 6.32
C PRO A 209 -12.11 1.96 6.66
N GLN A 210 -12.64 2.55 7.72
CA GLN A 210 -14.05 2.42 8.12
C GLN A 210 -15.02 3.13 7.16
N ASP A 211 -14.53 4.13 6.41
CA ASP A 211 -15.31 4.87 5.44
C ASP A 211 -15.36 4.22 4.06
N ILE A 212 -14.59 3.17 3.81
CA ILE A 212 -14.54 2.49 2.52
C ILE A 212 -15.79 1.61 2.37
N GLU A 213 -16.48 1.77 1.23
CA GLU A 213 -17.59 0.93 0.81
C GLU A 213 -17.13 -0.23 -0.05
N SER A 214 -16.29 0.07 -1.07
CA SER A 214 -15.80 -0.96 -1.99
C SER A 214 -14.47 -0.60 -2.62
N PHE A 215 -13.76 -1.65 -3.04
CA PHE A 215 -12.63 -1.58 -3.95
C PHE A 215 -13.04 -2.24 -5.27
N ASN A 216 -12.84 -1.53 -6.38
CA ASN A 216 -12.97 -2.09 -7.71
C ASN A 216 -11.60 -2.12 -8.35
N VAL A 217 -11.09 -3.33 -8.61
CA VAL A 217 -9.76 -3.54 -9.18
C VAL A 217 -9.89 -3.85 -10.65
N LEU A 218 -9.45 -2.92 -11.50
CA LEU A 218 -9.39 -3.04 -12.94
C LEU A 218 -8.05 -3.63 -13.34
N LYS A 219 -8.04 -4.82 -13.94
CA LYS A 219 -6.80 -5.60 -14.14
C LYS A 219 -6.36 -5.70 -15.60
N ASP A 220 -7.26 -5.50 -16.54
CA ASP A 220 -6.96 -5.57 -17.98
C ASP A 220 -7.04 -4.21 -18.68
N ALA A 221 -6.41 -4.10 -19.85
CA ALA A 221 -6.36 -2.87 -20.57
C ALA A 221 -7.74 -2.44 -21.10
N SER A 222 -8.68 -3.35 -21.34
CA SER A 222 -10.03 -2.97 -21.78
C SER A 222 -10.81 -2.23 -20.69
N ALA A 223 -10.55 -2.57 -19.41
CA ALA A 223 -11.13 -1.87 -18.27
C ALA A 223 -10.33 -0.61 -17.88
N THR A 224 -8.98 -0.60 -18.09
CA THR A 224 -8.12 0.50 -17.65
C THR A 224 -7.83 1.54 -18.73
N ALA A 225 -8.08 1.26 -20.01
CA ALA A 225 -7.80 2.18 -21.13
C ALA A 225 -8.48 3.56 -20.99
N ILE A 226 -9.58 3.65 -20.28
CA ILE A 226 -10.26 4.92 -19.98
C ILE A 226 -9.37 5.83 -19.09
N TYR A 227 -8.37 5.29 -18.37
CA TYR A 227 -7.35 6.02 -17.62
C TYR A 227 -6.04 6.19 -18.41
N GLY A 228 -6.00 5.71 -19.66
CA GLY A 228 -4.93 5.96 -20.64
C GLY A 228 -3.54 5.60 -20.12
N SER A 229 -2.68 6.60 -20.17
CA SER A 229 -1.27 6.51 -19.76
C SER A 229 -1.04 6.19 -18.27
N ARG A 230 -2.04 6.30 -17.42
CA ARG A 230 -1.94 5.98 -16.01
C ARG A 230 -2.49 4.59 -15.66
N GLY A 231 -3.06 3.89 -16.66
CA GLY A 231 -3.73 2.59 -16.47
C GLY A 231 -2.87 1.35 -16.67
N SER A 232 -1.59 1.47 -17.08
CA SER A 232 -0.77 0.32 -17.47
C SER A 232 -0.54 -0.69 -16.34
N ASN A 233 -0.42 -0.24 -15.10
CA ASN A 233 -0.21 -1.12 -13.93
C ASN A 233 -1.51 -1.58 -13.26
N GLY A 234 -2.67 -1.36 -13.94
CA GLY A 234 -3.98 -1.57 -13.35
C GLY A 234 -4.47 -0.36 -12.55
N VAL A 235 -5.75 -0.38 -12.20
CA VAL A 235 -6.40 0.71 -11.46
C VAL A 235 -7.17 0.15 -10.28
N ILE A 236 -7.04 0.80 -9.13
CA ILE A 236 -7.82 0.50 -7.93
C ILE A 236 -8.73 1.68 -7.64
N ILE A 237 -10.03 1.48 -7.86
CA ILE A 237 -11.04 2.49 -7.56
C ILE A 237 -11.58 2.22 -6.16
N ILE A 238 -11.50 3.22 -5.30
CA ILE A 238 -11.99 3.20 -3.94
C ILE A 238 -13.23 4.07 -3.87
N THR A 239 -14.35 3.47 -3.52
CA THR A 239 -15.60 4.19 -3.26
C THR A 239 -15.82 4.28 -1.76
N THR A 240 -16.14 5.48 -1.28
CA THR A 240 -16.45 5.67 0.14
C THR A 240 -17.95 5.65 0.40
N LYS A 241 -18.33 5.27 1.63
CA LYS A 241 -19.71 5.16 2.08
C LYS A 241 -20.42 6.50 2.00
N LYS A 242 -21.69 6.47 1.57
CA LYS A 242 -22.57 7.63 1.39
C LYS A 242 -23.77 7.56 2.33
N GLY A 243 -24.46 8.67 2.49
CA GLY A 243 -25.80 8.67 3.05
C GLY A 243 -26.84 8.16 2.04
N HIS A 244 -27.99 7.71 2.50
CA HIS A 244 -29.08 7.20 1.65
C HIS A 244 -30.30 8.11 1.72
N LYS A 245 -31.02 8.28 0.61
CA LYS A 245 -32.25 9.09 0.56
C LYS A 245 -33.27 8.56 1.56
N GLY A 246 -33.91 9.48 2.32
CA GLY A 246 -34.92 9.14 3.31
C GLY A 246 -34.39 8.46 4.57
N GLN A 247 -33.06 8.26 4.71
CA GLN A 247 -32.45 7.67 5.90
C GLN A 247 -32.64 8.59 7.10
N LYS A 248 -33.12 8.04 8.21
CA LYS A 248 -33.12 8.76 9.51
C LYS A 248 -31.68 8.99 9.97
N PRO A 249 -31.40 10.06 10.71
CA PRO A 249 -30.09 10.25 11.32
C PRO A 249 -29.70 9.04 12.18
N GLU A 250 -28.56 8.46 11.89
CA GLU A 250 -27.97 7.32 12.59
C GLU A 250 -26.56 7.70 13.03
N VAL A 251 -26.24 7.41 14.28
CA VAL A 251 -24.88 7.60 14.83
C VAL A 251 -24.26 6.24 15.05
N SER A 252 -23.06 6.04 14.51
CA SER A 252 -22.32 4.82 14.75
C SER A 252 -20.95 5.14 15.37
N TYR A 253 -20.54 4.28 16.30
CA TYR A 253 -19.23 4.31 16.93
C TYR A 253 -18.51 2.98 16.69
N SER A 254 -17.23 3.04 16.31
CA SER A 254 -16.34 1.90 16.22
C SER A 254 -15.08 2.21 17.00
N GLY A 255 -14.77 1.39 17.99
CA GLY A 255 -13.56 1.53 18.80
C GLY A 255 -12.84 0.21 18.96
N SER A 256 -11.50 0.26 19.02
CA SER A 256 -10.68 -0.92 19.29
C SER A 256 -9.41 -0.58 20.05
N VAL A 257 -8.92 -1.55 20.82
CA VAL A 257 -7.61 -1.51 21.49
C VAL A 257 -6.84 -2.75 21.07
N SER A 258 -5.55 -2.59 20.81
CA SER A 258 -4.68 -3.69 20.40
C SER A 258 -3.36 -3.71 21.16
N LEU A 259 -2.83 -4.93 21.33
CA LEU A 259 -1.53 -5.22 21.93
C LEU A 259 -0.66 -5.93 20.90
N SER A 260 0.45 -5.30 20.52
CA SER A 260 1.42 -5.81 19.56
C SER A 260 2.71 -6.24 20.26
N MET A 261 3.27 -7.38 19.84
CA MET A 261 4.50 -7.95 20.40
C MET A 261 5.39 -8.47 19.28
N LYS A 262 6.70 -8.45 19.49
CA LYS A 262 7.65 -9.10 18.57
C LYS A 262 7.36 -10.59 18.46
N LYS A 263 7.58 -11.17 17.30
CA LYS A 263 7.34 -12.60 17.02
C LYS A 263 8.61 -13.43 17.03
N LYS A 264 9.67 -12.92 16.44
CA LYS A 264 10.97 -13.56 16.27
C LYS A 264 12.08 -12.53 16.30
N THR A 265 13.25 -12.90 16.80
CA THR A 265 14.51 -12.14 16.75
C THR A 265 15.57 -12.96 16.03
N GLN A 266 16.67 -12.34 15.66
CA GLN A 266 17.83 -13.07 15.11
C GLN A 266 18.53 -13.87 16.21
N ASP A 267 19.00 -15.05 15.86
CA ASP A 267 19.70 -15.95 16.77
C ASP A 267 21.20 -15.58 16.80
N VAL A 268 21.60 -14.89 17.86
CA VAL A 268 22.99 -14.45 18.10
C VAL A 268 23.49 -14.96 19.43
N MET A 269 24.81 -14.99 19.62
CA MET A 269 25.42 -15.46 20.88
C MET A 269 25.00 -14.57 22.05
N ASN A 270 24.64 -15.17 23.17
CA ASN A 270 24.47 -14.47 24.44
C ASN A 270 25.87 -14.13 25.07
N GLY A 271 25.89 -13.38 26.19
CA GLY A 271 27.15 -12.91 26.78
C GLY A 271 28.09 -14.05 27.20
N ASP A 272 27.55 -15.17 27.71
CA ASP A 272 28.37 -16.27 28.15
C ASP A 272 28.91 -17.10 26.98
N GLU A 273 28.10 -17.39 26.00
CA GLU A 273 28.49 -18.03 24.75
C GLU A 273 29.56 -17.18 24.03
N TYR A 274 29.37 -15.87 23.98
CA TYR A 274 30.30 -14.97 23.34
C TYR A 274 31.64 -14.87 24.05
N ARG A 275 31.64 -14.79 25.41
CA ARG A 275 32.91 -14.86 26.19
C ARG A 275 33.66 -16.15 25.95
N ALA A 276 32.98 -17.30 26.01
CA ALA A 276 33.58 -18.59 25.72
C ALA A 276 34.18 -18.62 24.30
N TYR A 277 33.46 -18.09 23.36
CA TYR A 277 33.88 -18.05 21.97
C TYR A 277 35.12 -17.17 21.77
N ILE A 278 35.13 -15.93 22.28
CA ILE A 278 36.30 -15.03 22.20
C ILE A 278 37.53 -15.64 22.87
N LYS A 279 37.39 -16.23 24.06
CA LYS A 279 38.49 -16.92 24.77
C LYS A 279 39.00 -18.17 24.04
N SER A 280 38.20 -18.76 23.16
CA SER A 280 38.66 -19.87 22.30
C SER A 280 39.53 -19.41 21.11
N LEU A 281 39.44 -18.14 20.72
CA LEU A 281 40.14 -17.54 19.60
C LEU A 281 41.40 -16.73 19.98
N PHE A 282 41.42 -16.21 21.22
CA PHE A 282 42.46 -15.27 21.70
C PHE A 282 43.03 -15.71 23.04
N ASN A 283 44.29 -15.34 23.33
CA ASN A 283 44.90 -15.58 24.62
C ASN A 283 44.35 -14.62 25.69
N GLU A 284 44.46 -14.98 26.98
CA GLU A 284 43.93 -14.16 28.08
C GLU A 284 44.51 -12.75 28.14
N ASN A 285 45.76 -12.57 27.67
CA ASN A 285 46.43 -11.27 27.66
C ASN A 285 46.10 -10.41 26.44
N ASP A 286 45.40 -10.91 25.46
CA ASP A 286 45.05 -10.19 24.25
C ASP A 286 44.02 -9.09 24.51
N ASN A 287 44.06 -8.00 23.76
CA ASN A 287 43.13 -6.89 23.91
C ASN A 287 41.66 -7.28 23.64
N ALA A 288 41.46 -8.26 22.78
CA ALA A 288 40.13 -8.78 22.52
C ALA A 288 39.49 -9.41 23.79
N VAL A 289 40.28 -10.19 24.58
CA VAL A 289 39.81 -10.79 25.83
C VAL A 289 39.62 -9.73 26.90
N LYS A 290 40.58 -8.77 27.00
CA LYS A 290 40.52 -7.64 27.95
C LYS A 290 39.35 -6.67 27.64
N ALA A 291 38.84 -6.64 26.39
CA ALA A 291 37.70 -5.85 25.98
C ALA A 291 36.35 -6.47 26.39
N LEU A 292 36.32 -7.74 26.77
CA LEU A 292 35.08 -8.39 27.23
C LEU A 292 34.56 -7.71 28.50
N GLY A 293 33.30 -7.35 28.49
CA GLY A 293 32.59 -6.82 29.65
C GLY A 293 32.07 -7.90 30.56
N THR A 294 31.49 -7.52 31.69
CA THR A 294 30.93 -8.43 32.71
C THR A 294 29.41 -8.69 32.54
N ALA A 295 28.73 -7.94 31.69
CA ALA A 295 27.30 -8.05 31.49
C ALA A 295 26.90 -9.26 30.62
N ASN A 296 25.63 -9.62 30.63
CA ASN A 296 24.98 -10.55 29.69
C ASN A 296 23.71 -9.85 29.14
N THR A 297 23.93 -9.01 28.14
CA THR A 297 22.94 -8.07 27.63
C THR A 297 22.24 -8.65 26.40
N ASP A 298 20.92 -8.85 26.47
CA ASP A 298 20.09 -9.10 25.29
C ASP A 298 19.69 -7.77 24.65
N TRP A 299 20.53 -7.32 23.71
CA TRP A 299 20.30 -6.06 23.01
C TRP A 299 19.00 -6.04 22.22
N GLN A 300 18.57 -7.18 21.66
CA GLN A 300 17.32 -7.27 20.90
C GLN A 300 16.09 -7.17 21.81
N GLU A 301 16.14 -7.72 23.05
CA GLU A 301 15.06 -7.52 24.02
C GLU A 301 14.96 -6.06 24.45
N LEU A 302 16.11 -5.41 24.64
CA LEU A 302 16.16 -4.02 25.12
C LEU A 302 15.57 -3.00 24.15
N ILE A 303 15.67 -3.21 22.85
CA ILE A 303 15.17 -2.24 21.83
C ILE A 303 13.67 -2.39 21.60
N TYR A 304 13.07 -3.56 21.88
CA TYR A 304 11.66 -3.79 21.64
C TYR A 304 10.79 -3.54 22.89
N ARG A 305 9.52 -3.31 22.67
CA ARG A 305 8.48 -3.16 23.71
C ARG A 305 7.19 -3.89 23.31
N LYS A 306 6.34 -4.18 24.31
CA LYS A 306 4.93 -4.48 24.09
C LYS A 306 4.23 -3.16 23.76
N ALA A 307 3.60 -3.06 22.58
CA ALA A 307 3.05 -1.82 22.06
C ALA A 307 1.53 -1.83 22.15
N VAL A 308 0.94 -0.78 22.71
CA VAL A 308 -0.50 -0.62 22.83
C VAL A 308 -0.97 0.39 21.79
N SER A 309 -2.00 0.03 21.03
CA SER A 309 -2.59 0.91 20.02
C SER A 309 -4.10 0.96 20.17
N HIS A 310 -4.72 2.05 19.71
CA HIS A 310 -6.16 2.20 19.75
C HIS A 310 -6.68 2.97 18.54
N ASP A 311 -7.92 2.66 18.15
CA ASP A 311 -8.61 3.27 17.03
C ASP A 311 -10.04 3.63 17.45
N HIS A 312 -10.50 4.81 17.05
CA HIS A 312 -11.83 5.31 17.35
C HIS A 312 -12.42 6.00 16.13
N ASN A 313 -13.63 5.65 15.76
CA ASN A 313 -14.35 6.29 14.67
C ASN A 313 -15.80 6.57 15.06
N VAL A 314 -16.25 7.80 14.82
CA VAL A 314 -17.63 8.23 14.99
C VAL A 314 -18.17 8.65 13.64
N THR A 315 -19.34 8.15 13.30
CA THR A 315 -20.01 8.50 12.03
C THR A 315 -21.43 8.93 12.30
N VAL A 316 -21.85 9.96 11.60
CA VAL A 316 -23.24 10.41 11.54
C VAL A 316 -23.68 10.36 10.09
N SER A 317 -24.72 9.58 9.79
CA SER A 317 -25.30 9.48 8.44
C SER A 317 -26.81 9.65 8.47
N GLY A 318 -27.36 10.20 7.40
CA GLY A 318 -28.79 10.44 7.30
C GLY A 318 -29.17 11.16 6.01
N SER A 319 -30.41 11.64 5.97
CA SER A 319 -30.89 12.46 4.87
C SER A 319 -31.77 13.60 5.37
N VAL A 320 -31.54 14.80 4.83
CA VAL A 320 -32.49 15.91 5.03
C VAL A 320 -33.60 15.72 3.97
N LYS A 321 -34.73 15.19 4.40
CA LYS A 321 -35.79 14.71 3.51
C LYS A 321 -35.19 13.75 2.47
N ASP A 322 -35.71 13.75 1.24
CA ASP A 322 -35.24 12.86 0.16
C ASP A 322 -34.21 13.49 -0.78
N TYR A 323 -33.90 14.78 -0.57
CA TYR A 323 -33.04 15.52 -1.52
C TYR A 323 -31.59 15.67 -1.09
N LEU A 324 -31.25 15.54 0.21
CA LEU A 324 -29.86 15.71 0.69
C LEU A 324 -29.43 14.57 1.62
N PRO A 325 -29.03 13.43 1.09
CA PRO A 325 -28.26 12.44 1.84
C PRO A 325 -26.91 12.99 2.28
N TYR A 326 -26.51 12.69 3.52
CA TYR A 326 -25.23 13.12 4.07
C TYR A 326 -24.57 12.03 4.91
N ARG A 327 -23.25 12.07 4.97
CA ARG A 327 -22.45 11.29 5.90
C ARG A 327 -21.25 12.12 6.37
N VAL A 328 -21.03 12.13 7.67
CA VAL A 328 -19.88 12.78 8.32
C VAL A 328 -19.19 11.74 9.19
N SER A 329 -17.88 11.61 9.06
CA SER A 329 -17.07 10.67 9.82
C SER A 329 -15.85 11.37 10.42
N LEU A 330 -15.56 11.06 11.68
CA LEU A 330 -14.39 11.53 12.42
C LEU A 330 -13.65 10.31 12.98
N GLY A 331 -12.37 10.19 12.66
CA GLY A 331 -11.54 9.07 13.10
C GLY A 331 -10.27 9.52 13.80
N TYR A 332 -9.86 8.74 14.78
CA TYR A 332 -8.58 8.87 15.46
C TYR A 332 -7.92 7.50 15.57
N THR A 333 -6.64 7.39 15.15
CA THR A 333 -5.81 6.20 15.29
C THR A 333 -4.55 6.58 16.04
N GLY A 334 -4.31 5.96 17.20
CA GLY A 334 -3.06 6.04 17.94
C GLY A 334 -2.36 4.68 17.91
N GLN A 335 -1.20 4.60 17.28
CA GLN A 335 -0.45 3.36 17.09
C GLN A 335 0.96 3.49 17.69
N GLN A 336 1.31 2.60 18.60
CA GLN A 336 2.67 2.43 19.07
C GLN A 336 3.36 1.32 18.26
N GLY A 337 4.62 1.54 17.90
CA GLY A 337 5.45 0.51 17.32
C GLY A 337 6.12 -0.38 18.38
N ILE A 338 6.47 -1.60 18.00
CA ILE A 338 7.19 -2.54 18.88
C ILE A 338 8.65 -2.13 19.10
N LEU A 339 9.27 -1.36 18.20
CA LEU A 339 10.55 -0.71 18.45
C LEU A 339 10.31 0.51 19.36
N LYS A 340 11.12 0.69 20.39
CA LYS A 340 10.99 1.83 21.31
C LYS A 340 11.04 3.16 20.55
N ASN A 341 10.33 4.16 21.04
CA ASN A 341 10.28 5.50 20.45
C ASN A 341 9.72 5.58 19.02
N SER A 342 8.94 4.59 18.58
CA SER A 342 8.17 4.66 17.33
C SER A 342 6.68 4.79 17.63
N ASP A 343 6.05 5.91 17.23
CA ASP A 343 4.65 6.19 17.49
C ASP A 343 4.02 6.88 16.28
N TYR A 344 2.76 6.57 15.99
CA TYR A 344 2.00 7.16 14.90
C TYR A 344 0.60 7.56 15.36
N ASN A 345 0.23 8.82 15.19
CA ASN A 345 -1.08 9.34 15.50
C ASN A 345 -1.71 9.93 14.24
N ARG A 346 -2.94 9.55 13.93
CA ARG A 346 -3.67 10.02 12.75
C ARG A 346 -5.08 10.47 13.13
N TYR A 347 -5.46 11.63 12.65
CA TYR A 347 -6.80 12.19 12.71
C TYR A 347 -7.37 12.26 11.30
N THR A 348 -8.58 11.80 11.09
CA THR A 348 -9.28 11.84 9.81
C THR A 348 -10.64 12.48 9.98
N ALA A 349 -11.05 13.27 9.00
CA ALA A 349 -12.38 13.82 8.91
C ALA A 349 -12.88 13.65 7.48
N SER A 350 -14.09 13.15 7.30
CA SER A 350 -14.72 13.05 5.98
C SER A 350 -16.15 13.56 6.00
N VAL A 351 -16.53 14.23 4.93
CA VAL A 351 -17.88 14.72 4.68
C VAL A 351 -18.28 14.30 3.27
N ASN A 352 -19.42 13.66 3.16
CA ASN A 352 -20.01 13.31 1.88
C ASN A 352 -21.44 13.84 1.83
N LEU A 353 -21.77 14.60 0.77
CA LEU A 353 -23.08 15.17 0.53
C LEU A 353 -23.55 14.78 -0.87
N ASN A 354 -24.76 14.24 -1.00
CA ASN A 354 -25.31 13.76 -2.27
C ASN A 354 -26.64 14.41 -2.61
N PRO A 355 -26.69 15.75 -2.80
CA PRO A 355 -27.95 16.40 -3.12
C PRO A 355 -28.46 16.00 -4.51
N SER A 356 -29.78 15.78 -4.60
CA SER A 356 -30.50 15.51 -5.82
C SER A 356 -31.54 16.62 -6.02
N LEU A 357 -31.35 17.41 -7.03
CA LEU A 357 -32.08 18.66 -7.31
C LEU A 357 -32.84 18.58 -8.63
N LEU A 358 -33.67 19.57 -8.90
CA LEU A 358 -34.43 19.70 -10.17
C LEU A 358 -35.18 18.39 -10.52
N ASN A 359 -35.92 17.83 -9.57
CA ASN A 359 -36.64 16.55 -9.76
C ASN A 359 -35.74 15.39 -10.22
N ASN A 360 -34.54 15.26 -9.63
CA ASN A 360 -33.50 14.29 -9.97
C ASN A 360 -32.82 14.49 -11.35
N HIS A 361 -32.96 15.63 -11.99
CA HIS A 361 -32.20 15.93 -13.19
C HIS A 361 -30.78 16.38 -12.87
N LEU A 362 -30.55 17.01 -11.71
CA LEU A 362 -29.21 17.40 -11.26
C LEU A 362 -28.85 16.63 -10.01
N ASN A 363 -27.87 15.73 -10.12
CA ASN A 363 -27.31 14.99 -9.01
C ASN A 363 -25.87 15.47 -8.76
N LEU A 364 -25.58 15.80 -7.51
CA LEU A 364 -24.25 16.18 -7.08
C LEU A 364 -23.69 15.12 -6.13
N ASN A 365 -22.38 14.92 -6.18
CA ASN A 365 -21.67 14.10 -5.21
C ASN A 365 -20.46 14.92 -4.74
N LEU A 366 -20.57 15.48 -3.55
CA LEU A 366 -19.56 16.37 -2.96
C LEU A 366 -18.83 15.62 -1.86
N ASN A 367 -17.53 15.47 -2.01
CA ASN A 367 -16.67 14.80 -1.04
C ASN A 367 -15.57 15.75 -0.56
N ALA A 368 -15.34 15.74 0.74
CA ALA A 368 -14.20 16.41 1.36
C ALA A 368 -13.60 15.49 2.42
N LYS A 369 -12.32 15.21 2.31
CA LYS A 369 -11.56 14.33 3.22
C LYS A 369 -10.30 15.05 3.66
N GLY A 370 -10.12 15.15 4.98
CA GLY A 370 -8.93 15.72 5.59
C GLY A 370 -8.22 14.71 6.47
N MET A 371 -6.90 14.74 6.48
CA MET A 371 -6.06 13.93 7.35
C MET A 371 -4.94 14.80 7.95
N PHE A 372 -4.71 14.60 9.21
CA PHE A 372 -3.52 15.06 9.91
C PHE A 372 -2.86 13.88 10.60
N SER A 373 -1.57 13.66 10.37
CA SER A 373 -0.80 12.66 11.12
C SER A 373 0.47 13.25 11.72
N LYS A 374 0.87 12.67 12.84
CA LYS A 374 2.15 12.92 13.52
C LYS A 374 2.78 11.56 13.84
N ALA A 375 3.99 11.34 13.36
CA ALA A 375 4.79 10.17 13.67
C ALA A 375 6.05 10.59 14.42
N LYS A 376 6.41 9.84 15.46
CA LYS A 376 7.76 9.80 16.01
C LYS A 376 8.43 8.54 15.45
N LYS A 377 9.56 8.71 14.82
CA LYS A 377 10.27 7.63 14.14
C LYS A 377 11.47 7.19 14.95
N ALA A 378 11.55 5.91 15.20
CA ALA A 378 12.75 5.30 15.74
C ALA A 378 13.86 5.24 14.66
N ASP A 379 15.11 5.30 15.07
CA ASP A 379 16.21 4.97 14.18
C ASP A 379 16.25 3.46 13.94
N ASN A 380 15.88 3.02 12.75
CA ASN A 380 15.83 1.61 12.37
C ASN A 380 17.22 0.95 12.35
N ALA A 381 18.32 1.74 12.31
CA ALA A 381 19.66 1.21 12.45
C ALA A 381 19.87 0.51 13.80
N ALA A 382 19.10 0.86 14.83
CA ALA A 382 19.10 0.17 16.13
C ALA A 382 18.86 -1.34 16.01
N ILE A 383 18.07 -1.80 15.02
CA ILE A 383 17.78 -3.24 14.83
C ILE A 383 19.05 -3.99 14.41
N GLY A 384 19.76 -3.49 13.38
CA GLY A 384 21.01 -4.09 12.91
C GLY A 384 22.13 -3.97 13.95
N ASN A 385 22.22 -2.83 14.64
CA ASN A 385 23.19 -2.65 15.71
C ASN A 385 22.93 -3.59 16.90
N ALA A 386 21.69 -3.82 17.32
CA ALA A 386 21.35 -4.74 18.41
C ALA A 386 21.76 -6.19 18.11
N VAL A 387 21.78 -6.58 16.85
CA VAL A 387 22.21 -7.91 16.43
C VAL A 387 23.73 -8.08 16.46
N SER A 388 24.46 -7.03 16.09
CA SER A 388 25.93 -7.05 15.99
C SER A 388 26.66 -6.52 17.21
N PHE A 389 25.95 -5.94 18.19
CA PHE A 389 26.57 -5.39 19.39
C PHE A 389 27.08 -6.50 20.31
N ASP A 390 28.21 -6.26 20.98
CA ASP A 390 28.82 -7.17 21.95
C ASP A 390 27.87 -7.39 23.16
N PRO A 391 27.39 -8.63 23.39
CA PRO A 391 26.47 -8.93 24.49
C PRO A 391 27.13 -8.91 25.88
N THR A 392 28.46 -8.79 25.96
CA THR A 392 29.18 -8.70 27.24
C THR A 392 29.24 -7.29 27.80
N GLN A 393 28.83 -6.27 27.00
CA GLN A 393 28.85 -4.87 27.41
C GLN A 393 27.54 -4.48 28.13
N SER A 394 27.70 -3.64 29.16
CA SER A 394 26.55 -2.97 29.78
C SER A 394 26.05 -1.82 28.88
N PRO A 395 24.74 -1.59 28.73
CA PRO A 395 24.23 -0.44 28.00
C PRO A 395 24.69 0.92 28.55
N TYR A 396 24.96 0.99 29.87
CA TYR A 396 25.09 2.22 30.64
C TYR A 396 26.43 2.37 31.36
N GLY A 397 27.47 1.65 30.95
CA GLY A 397 28.75 1.77 31.62
C GLY A 397 29.85 0.92 31.02
N TYR A 398 31.08 1.28 31.35
CA TYR A 398 32.30 0.57 30.98
C TYR A 398 32.64 -0.45 32.06
N THR A 399 32.75 -1.73 31.71
CA THR A 399 32.98 -2.85 32.64
C THR A 399 34.18 -3.69 32.23
N SER A 400 34.69 -3.50 31.00
CA SER A 400 35.86 -4.26 30.51
C SER A 400 37.15 -3.76 31.10
N GLN A 401 38.13 -4.67 31.31
CA GLN A 401 39.45 -4.36 31.83
C GLN A 401 40.16 -3.35 30.90
N ARG A 402 40.06 -3.53 29.60
CA ARG A 402 40.66 -2.64 28.58
C ARG A 402 40.12 -1.22 28.67
N ASP A 403 38.80 -1.08 28.68
CA ASP A 403 38.20 0.25 28.63
C ASP A 403 38.39 1.00 29.93
N LEU A 404 38.31 0.35 31.07
CA LEU A 404 38.63 0.94 32.37
C LEU A 404 40.09 1.39 32.47
N ALA A 405 41.03 0.62 31.93
CA ALA A 405 42.45 0.99 31.90
C ALA A 405 42.70 2.20 30.94
N MET A 406 42.03 2.23 29.79
CA MET A 406 42.11 3.31 28.80
C MET A 406 41.53 4.62 29.34
N LEU A 407 40.37 4.55 29.98
CA LEU A 407 39.59 5.71 30.40
C LEU A 407 40.12 6.32 31.72
N GLY A 408 40.59 5.48 32.67
CA GLY A 408 41.02 5.94 33.99
C GLY A 408 39.96 6.81 34.67
N SER A 409 40.34 8.02 35.09
CA SER A 409 39.42 9.00 35.71
C SER A 409 38.40 9.59 34.75
N ASN A 410 38.55 9.45 33.43
CA ASN A 410 37.67 10.01 32.41
C ASN A 410 36.40 9.16 32.17
N ALA A 411 36.29 7.98 32.76
CA ALA A 411 35.18 7.04 32.47
C ALA A 411 33.81 7.66 32.66
N GLN A 412 33.56 8.38 33.75
CA GLN A 412 32.28 9.05 34.02
C GLN A 412 32.00 10.20 33.04
N GLN A 413 33.03 11.03 32.77
CA GLN A 413 32.87 12.14 31.82
C GLN A 413 32.61 11.61 30.39
N THR A 414 33.32 10.57 29.99
CA THR A 414 33.13 9.96 28.65
C THR A 414 31.71 9.35 28.53
N LEU A 415 31.24 8.69 29.56
CA LEU A 415 29.86 8.18 29.57
C LEU A 415 28.83 9.32 29.48
N HIS A 416 29.04 10.40 30.22
CA HIS A 416 28.20 11.60 30.19
C HIS A 416 28.19 12.23 28.79
N ASN A 417 29.33 12.32 28.13
CA ASN A 417 29.47 12.85 26.76
C ASN A 417 28.59 12.10 25.76
N PHE A 418 28.43 10.78 25.94
CA PHE A 418 27.55 9.95 25.13
C PHE A 418 26.14 9.77 25.73
N GLY A 419 25.66 10.72 26.51
CA GLY A 419 24.31 10.71 27.09
C GLY A 419 24.03 9.58 28.10
N GLY A 420 25.09 9.01 28.70
CA GLY A 420 24.98 7.89 29.64
C GLY A 420 25.07 6.50 28.98
N TYR A 421 25.39 6.41 27.70
CA TYR A 421 25.41 5.15 26.96
C TYR A 421 26.85 4.71 26.62
N PHE A 422 27.11 3.40 26.79
CA PHE A 422 28.36 2.78 26.35
C PHE A 422 28.57 2.93 24.85
N ASN A 423 29.78 3.23 24.43
CA ASN A 423 30.25 3.20 23.05
C ASN A 423 31.67 2.65 22.96
N TRP A 424 32.01 2.04 21.83
CA TRP A 424 33.39 1.70 21.51
C TRP A 424 34.19 2.93 21.18
N LEU A 425 35.35 3.10 21.80
CA LEU A 425 36.07 4.37 21.85
C LEU A 425 37.37 4.33 21.05
N THR A 426 37.78 5.54 20.60
CA THR A 426 39.11 5.86 20.06
C THR A 426 39.57 7.20 20.63
N ALA A 427 40.87 7.39 20.74
CA ALA A 427 41.48 8.63 21.23
C ALA A 427 41.43 9.76 20.17
N ALA A 428 41.27 9.45 18.89
CA ALA A 428 41.24 10.43 17.83
C ALA A 428 40.51 9.93 16.59
N GLY A 429 39.93 10.86 15.80
CA GLY A 429 39.32 10.54 14.49
C GLY A 429 38.01 9.78 14.50
N GLY A 430 37.33 9.67 15.65
CA GLY A 430 36.05 9.04 15.80
C GLY A 430 34.86 9.98 15.63
N LEU A 431 33.67 9.46 15.95
CA LEU A 431 32.42 10.23 15.94
C LEU A 431 32.17 10.86 17.31
N GLY A 432 31.65 12.07 17.33
CA GLY A 432 31.41 12.88 18.52
C GLY A 432 32.18 14.19 18.49
N ASP A 433 32.19 14.90 19.60
CA ASP A 433 32.92 16.18 19.72
C ASP A 433 34.43 15.95 19.68
N PRO A 434 35.17 16.57 18.75
CA PRO A 434 36.61 16.43 18.66
C PRO A 434 37.38 16.92 19.89
N SER A 435 36.79 17.76 20.74
CA SER A 435 37.38 18.23 21.98
C SER A 435 37.34 17.18 23.11
N TRP A 436 36.57 16.11 22.96
CA TRP A 436 36.52 15.05 23.95
C TRP A 436 37.82 14.26 23.96
N ALA A 437 38.24 13.81 25.13
CA ALA A 437 39.38 12.93 25.27
C ALA A 437 39.25 11.62 24.51
N PHE A 438 38.00 11.15 24.38
CA PHE A 438 37.66 9.94 23.65
C PHE A 438 36.40 10.15 22.83
N THR A 439 36.44 9.73 21.57
CA THR A 439 35.33 9.74 20.61
C THR A 439 34.92 8.32 20.27
N ARG A 440 33.72 8.12 19.69
CA ARG A 440 33.25 6.80 19.28
C ARG A 440 34.05 6.31 18.07
N PHE A 441 34.48 5.07 18.07
CA PHE A 441 35.08 4.45 16.90
C PHE A 441 34.04 4.37 15.77
N LYS A 442 34.31 4.98 14.63
CA LYS A 442 33.30 5.24 13.58
C LYS A 442 32.67 4.00 12.99
N ASP A 443 33.46 2.92 12.83
CA ASP A 443 33.02 1.68 12.19
C ASP A 443 32.42 0.67 13.18
N ALA A 444 32.51 0.94 14.49
CA ALA A 444 31.91 0.09 15.50
C ALA A 444 30.37 0.21 15.50
N PRO A 445 29.64 -0.85 15.89
CA PRO A 445 28.21 -0.73 16.13
C PRO A 445 27.90 0.39 17.13
N ALA A 446 26.91 1.22 16.84
CA ALA A 446 26.43 2.23 17.77
C ALA A 446 25.56 1.57 18.86
N ASN A 447 25.57 2.14 20.07
CA ASN A 447 24.68 1.63 21.12
C ASN A 447 23.22 1.70 20.67
N PRO A 448 22.51 0.56 20.57
CA PRO A 448 21.16 0.52 20.01
C PRO A 448 20.14 1.34 20.81
N LEU A 449 20.30 1.44 22.13
CA LEU A 449 19.43 2.27 22.97
C LEU A 449 19.71 3.76 22.78
N ALA A 450 20.98 4.15 22.66
CA ALA A 450 21.35 5.54 22.38
C ALA A 450 20.73 6.01 21.05
N LEU A 451 20.75 5.18 20.01
CA LEU A 451 20.11 5.49 18.74
C LEU A 451 18.60 5.74 18.88
N LEU A 452 17.94 4.99 19.74
CA LEU A 452 16.49 5.12 19.95
C LEU A 452 16.13 6.28 20.88
N GLU A 453 16.96 6.57 21.90
CA GLU A 453 16.55 7.44 22.99
C GLU A 453 17.10 8.87 22.87
N LEU A 454 18.27 9.05 22.23
CA LEU A 454 18.91 10.36 22.09
C LEU A 454 18.46 11.10 20.81
N GLY A 455 18.17 10.39 19.73
CA GLY A 455 17.68 10.99 18.50
C GLY A 455 16.20 11.38 18.60
N ASN A 456 15.82 12.48 17.98
CA ASN A 456 14.44 12.91 17.87
C ASN A 456 14.09 13.19 16.40
N LYS A 457 13.34 12.26 15.81
CA LYS A 457 12.85 12.35 14.43
C LYS A 457 11.34 12.36 14.42
N GLN A 458 10.75 13.43 13.91
CA GLN A 458 9.31 13.62 13.85
C GLN A 458 8.86 13.90 12.42
N GLU A 459 7.80 13.26 12.00
CA GLU A 459 7.12 13.53 10.74
C GLU A 459 5.70 14.03 11.02
N LYS A 460 5.25 15.03 10.27
CA LYS A 460 3.89 15.54 10.29
C LYS A 460 3.37 15.60 8.87
N VAL A 461 2.22 15.02 8.60
CA VAL A 461 1.58 15.08 7.30
C VAL A 461 0.20 15.66 7.42
N LYS A 462 -0.12 16.60 6.54
CA LYS A 462 -1.46 17.16 6.34
C LYS A 462 -1.88 16.85 4.93
N SER A 463 -3.08 16.30 4.74
CA SER A 463 -3.62 15.98 3.44
C SER A 463 -5.08 16.35 3.35
N PHE A 464 -5.49 16.84 2.20
CA PHE A 464 -6.87 17.14 1.85
C PHE A 464 -7.16 16.59 0.45
N ILE A 465 -8.29 15.89 0.32
CA ILE A 465 -8.84 15.43 -0.95
C ILE A 465 -10.27 15.95 -1.04
N GLY A 466 -10.56 16.71 -2.09
CA GLY A 466 -11.89 17.21 -2.39
C GLY A 466 -12.34 16.77 -3.77
N SER A 467 -13.60 16.38 -3.93
CA SER A 467 -14.22 16.17 -5.23
C SER A 467 -15.64 16.70 -5.29
N ALA A 468 -16.02 17.16 -6.47
CA ALA A 468 -17.38 17.53 -6.82
C ALA A 468 -17.72 16.89 -8.15
N ASP A 469 -18.61 15.90 -8.12
CA ASP A 469 -19.16 15.28 -9.33
C ASP A 469 -20.55 15.86 -9.58
N ILE A 470 -20.78 16.30 -10.78
CA ILE A 470 -22.02 16.93 -11.26
C ILE A 470 -22.56 16.06 -12.39
N ASP A 471 -23.73 15.51 -12.22
CA ASP A 471 -24.46 14.72 -13.23
C ASP A 471 -25.77 15.43 -13.56
N TYR A 472 -25.89 15.93 -14.77
CA TYR A 472 -27.08 16.65 -15.26
C TYR A 472 -27.76 15.92 -16.41
N LYS A 473 -28.99 15.45 -16.18
CA LYS A 473 -29.88 14.94 -17.22
C LYS A 473 -30.55 16.11 -17.94
N VAL A 474 -30.35 16.18 -19.26
CA VAL A 474 -30.88 17.30 -20.05
C VAL A 474 -32.42 17.23 -20.07
N HIS A 475 -33.06 18.31 -19.60
CA HIS A 475 -34.51 18.42 -19.59
C HIS A 475 -35.12 18.28 -21.00
N GLY A 476 -36.07 17.38 -21.17
CA GLY A 476 -36.70 17.09 -22.45
C GLY A 476 -35.88 16.25 -23.43
N PHE A 477 -34.62 15.91 -23.06
CA PHE A 477 -33.77 14.99 -23.79
C PHE A 477 -32.96 14.16 -22.80
N GLU A 478 -33.66 13.36 -22.01
CA GLU A 478 -33.14 12.70 -20.83
C GLU A 478 -32.21 11.52 -21.12
N ASP A 479 -32.16 11.08 -22.38
CA ASP A 479 -31.16 10.14 -22.89
C ASP A 479 -29.73 10.74 -22.90
N LEU A 480 -29.61 12.10 -22.86
CA LEU A 480 -28.34 12.81 -22.81
C LEU A 480 -28.05 13.28 -21.39
N ARG A 481 -26.85 12.96 -20.92
CA ARG A 481 -26.30 13.41 -19.63
C ARG A 481 -25.02 14.18 -19.85
N LEU A 482 -24.84 15.25 -19.07
CA LEU A 482 -23.62 16.03 -19.00
C LEU A 482 -22.97 15.82 -17.62
N HIS A 483 -21.72 15.45 -17.64
CA HIS A 483 -20.97 15.18 -16.44
C HIS A 483 -19.79 16.14 -16.30
N ALA A 484 -19.56 16.62 -15.08
CA ALA A 484 -18.38 17.39 -14.74
C ALA A 484 -17.82 16.90 -13.41
N THR A 485 -16.54 16.56 -13.37
CA THR A 485 -15.81 16.22 -12.14
C THR A 485 -14.72 17.24 -11.89
N LEU A 486 -14.75 17.86 -10.73
CA LEU A 486 -13.68 18.69 -10.19
C LEU A 486 -13.00 17.92 -9.08
N GLY A 487 -11.68 17.80 -9.14
CA GLY A 487 -10.87 17.12 -8.14
C GLY A 487 -9.71 17.98 -7.64
N LEU A 488 -9.43 17.92 -6.35
CA LEU A 488 -8.30 18.60 -5.73
C LEU A 488 -7.65 17.68 -4.70
N GLU A 489 -6.36 17.46 -4.84
CA GLU A 489 -5.51 16.86 -3.82
C GLU A 489 -4.44 17.85 -3.39
N VAL A 490 -4.36 18.14 -2.09
CA VAL A 490 -3.28 18.97 -1.51
C VAL A 490 -2.69 18.22 -0.33
N ALA A 491 -1.38 18.07 -0.32
CA ALA A 491 -0.70 17.45 0.81
C ALA A 491 0.62 18.18 1.12
N LYS A 492 0.94 18.22 2.42
CA LYS A 492 2.17 18.77 2.96
C LYS A 492 2.73 17.81 4.01
N GLY A 493 3.96 17.36 3.81
CA GLY A 493 4.75 16.61 4.78
C GLY A 493 5.91 17.46 5.30
N THR A 494 6.18 17.39 6.59
CA THR A 494 7.41 17.92 7.20
C THR A 494 8.06 16.82 8.00
N GLU A 495 9.36 16.71 7.91
CA GLU A 495 10.18 15.82 8.73
C GLU A 495 11.25 16.65 9.41
N ASP A 496 11.19 16.70 10.73
CA ASP A 496 12.12 17.42 11.59
C ASP A 496 12.96 16.37 12.34
N GLU A 497 14.29 16.35 12.13
CA GLU A 497 15.21 15.47 12.84
C GLU A 497 16.22 16.31 13.60
N SER A 498 16.44 15.97 14.87
CA SER A 498 17.45 16.60 15.73
C SER A 498 18.30 15.50 16.36
N GLN A 499 19.59 15.60 16.17
CA GLN A 499 20.62 14.74 16.73
C GLN A 499 21.52 15.57 17.64
N PRO A 500 21.51 15.33 18.98
CA PRO A 500 22.40 16.03 19.90
C PRO A 500 23.85 15.58 19.73
N THR A 501 24.82 16.31 20.28
CA THR A 501 26.26 15.97 20.28
C THR A 501 26.53 14.58 20.85
N SER A 502 25.74 14.19 21.86
CA SER A 502 25.82 12.86 22.49
C SER A 502 25.34 11.72 21.61
N TYR A 503 24.67 12.02 20.47
CA TYR A 503 24.18 11.01 19.56
C TYR A 503 25.34 10.32 18.85
N ALA A 504 25.44 9.00 19.05
CA ALA A 504 26.63 8.23 18.70
C ALA A 504 26.97 8.15 17.19
N SER A 505 26.15 8.68 16.32
CA SER A 505 26.37 8.67 14.88
C SER A 505 26.75 10.05 14.30
N THR A 506 26.85 11.09 15.12
CA THR A 506 27.19 12.43 14.65
C THR A 506 28.69 12.69 14.68
N LEU A 507 29.19 13.36 13.66
CA LEU A 507 30.61 13.77 13.48
C LEU A 507 30.85 15.10 14.15
N TYR A 508 30.12 15.87 14.68
CA TYR A 508 30.31 17.16 15.30
C TYR A 508 29.35 17.39 16.46
N TYR A 509 28.95 18.63 16.71
CA TYR A 509 28.03 19.01 17.78
C TYR A 509 26.57 18.62 17.55
N GLY A 510 26.32 17.60 16.80
CA GLY A 510 25.00 17.22 16.41
C GLY A 510 24.57 17.78 15.06
N GLY A 511 23.31 17.58 14.70
CA GLY A 511 22.73 18.04 13.46
C GLY A 511 21.25 18.26 13.54
N ILE A 512 20.75 19.10 12.65
CA ILE A 512 19.34 19.35 12.46
C ILE A 512 19.02 19.13 11.00
N THR A 513 18.00 18.36 10.72
CA THR A 513 17.47 18.14 9.37
C THR A 513 16.00 18.57 9.34
N ASP A 514 15.66 19.48 8.43
CA ASP A 514 14.30 19.91 8.18
C ASP A 514 13.95 19.62 6.73
N ASN A 515 12.98 18.75 6.51
CA ASN A 515 12.49 18.41 5.20
C ASN A 515 11.03 18.84 5.06
N GLU A 516 10.71 19.52 3.99
CA GLU A 516 9.35 19.91 3.66
C GLU A 516 8.99 19.48 2.23
N ASN A 517 7.98 18.65 2.08
CA ASN A 517 7.41 18.26 0.80
C ASN A 517 5.99 18.80 0.68
N PHE A 518 5.67 19.40 -0.44
CA PHE A 518 4.34 19.92 -0.75
C PHE A 518 3.91 19.43 -2.13
N LYS A 519 2.68 18.90 -2.24
CA LYS A 519 2.06 18.59 -3.53
C LYS A 519 0.66 19.17 -3.65
N ARG A 520 0.28 19.48 -4.88
CA ARG A 520 -1.06 19.89 -5.28
C ARG A 520 -1.37 19.31 -6.65
N ASN A 521 -2.47 18.58 -6.74
CA ASN A 521 -2.98 18.02 -7.98
C ASN A 521 -4.39 18.51 -8.20
N GLU A 522 -4.66 18.91 -9.40
CA GLU A 522 -5.93 19.48 -9.84
C GLU A 522 -6.49 18.65 -10.99
N LEU A 523 -7.78 18.36 -10.96
CA LEU A 523 -8.50 17.62 -11.98
C LEU A 523 -9.72 18.42 -12.45
N LEU A 524 -9.88 18.50 -13.75
CA LEU A 524 -11.14 18.84 -14.40
C LEU A 524 -11.46 17.77 -15.43
N SER A 525 -12.59 17.08 -15.29
CA SER A 525 -13.09 16.15 -16.31
C SER A 525 -14.48 16.55 -16.73
N LEU A 526 -14.69 16.66 -18.05
CA LEU A 526 -15.96 17.04 -18.66
C LEU A 526 -16.33 16.00 -19.70
N TYR A 527 -17.52 15.39 -19.62
CA TYR A 527 -17.97 14.47 -20.66
C TYR A 527 -19.48 14.51 -20.85
N ALA A 528 -19.89 14.16 -22.06
CA ALA A 528 -21.28 13.94 -22.42
C ALA A 528 -21.51 12.45 -22.64
N GLN A 529 -22.63 11.93 -22.16
CA GLN A 529 -23.03 10.54 -22.31
C GLN A 529 -24.45 10.49 -22.89
N TYR A 530 -24.61 9.76 -23.99
CA TYR A 530 -25.89 9.47 -24.60
C TYR A 530 -26.21 8.00 -24.43
N TYR A 531 -27.34 7.72 -23.76
CA TYR A 531 -27.84 6.37 -23.47
C TYR A 531 -29.18 6.19 -24.13
N LYS A 532 -29.35 5.12 -24.92
CA LYS A 532 -30.58 4.83 -25.65
C LYS A 532 -30.91 3.37 -25.71
N ASP A 533 -32.11 3.01 -25.26
CA ASP A 533 -32.73 1.72 -25.51
C ASP A 533 -33.59 1.81 -26.78
N PHE A 534 -33.01 1.42 -27.94
CA PHE A 534 -33.73 1.47 -29.22
C PHE A 534 -34.86 0.43 -29.25
N THR A 535 -34.63 -0.73 -28.64
CA THR A 535 -35.60 -1.78 -28.42
C THR A 535 -35.24 -2.54 -27.15
N LYS A 536 -36.08 -3.51 -26.72
CA LYS A 536 -35.72 -4.40 -25.59
C LYS A 536 -34.44 -5.21 -25.81
N ASN A 537 -33.94 -5.29 -27.04
CA ASN A 537 -32.78 -6.09 -27.43
C ASN A 537 -31.56 -5.26 -27.83
N HIS A 538 -31.69 -3.96 -27.96
CA HIS A 538 -30.62 -3.08 -28.46
C HIS A 538 -30.45 -1.90 -27.53
N HIS A 539 -29.40 -1.97 -26.71
CA HIS A 539 -29.00 -0.89 -25.80
C HIS A 539 -27.70 -0.27 -26.30
N PHE A 540 -27.67 1.03 -26.36
CA PHE A 540 -26.51 1.81 -26.81
C PHE A 540 -26.15 2.87 -25.79
N ASP A 541 -24.87 2.95 -25.44
CA ASP A 541 -24.31 3.94 -24.53
C ASP A 541 -23.00 4.45 -25.14
N ILE A 542 -22.95 5.72 -25.49
CA ILE A 542 -21.76 6.38 -26.02
C ILE A 542 -21.40 7.57 -25.15
N MET A 543 -20.14 7.75 -24.88
CA MET A 543 -19.63 8.92 -24.18
C MET A 543 -18.39 9.46 -24.87
N GLY A 544 -18.19 10.77 -24.73
CA GLY A 544 -16.98 11.46 -25.16
C GLY A 544 -16.67 12.63 -24.27
N GLY A 545 -15.40 12.87 -24.02
CA GLY A 545 -15.02 13.87 -23.05
C GLY A 545 -13.60 14.36 -23.14
N TYR A 546 -13.33 15.31 -22.26
CA TYR A 546 -12.08 16.02 -22.08
C TYR A 546 -11.66 15.94 -20.61
N GLU A 547 -10.37 15.74 -20.35
CA GLU A 547 -9.79 15.76 -19.03
C GLU A 547 -8.53 16.60 -19.00
N TYR A 548 -8.38 17.36 -17.95
CA TYR A 548 -7.19 18.14 -17.62
C TYR A 548 -6.71 17.79 -16.23
N GLN A 549 -5.41 17.51 -16.09
CA GLN A 549 -4.75 17.28 -14.81
C GLN A 549 -3.49 18.13 -14.72
N HIS A 550 -3.28 18.75 -13.57
CA HIS A 550 -2.10 19.50 -13.23
C HIS A 550 -1.48 18.94 -11.95
N PHE A 551 -0.22 18.56 -12.04
CA PHE A 551 0.56 18.01 -10.94
C PHE A 551 1.66 18.99 -10.55
N PHE A 552 1.66 19.42 -9.32
CA PHE A 552 2.66 20.32 -8.76
C PHE A 552 3.32 19.69 -7.55
N PHE A 553 4.65 19.68 -7.51
CA PHE A 553 5.44 19.18 -6.39
C PHE A 553 6.58 20.15 -6.08
N ARG A 554 6.83 20.34 -4.78
CA ARG A 554 7.96 21.12 -4.26
C ARG A 554 8.54 20.41 -3.06
N TYR A 555 9.85 20.26 -3.02
CA TYR A 555 10.56 19.89 -1.81
C TYR A 555 11.55 20.98 -1.40
N ASN A 556 11.79 21.06 -0.10
CA ASN A 556 12.76 21.92 0.53
C ASN A 556 13.42 21.14 1.66
N ASN A 557 14.64 20.73 1.44
CA ASN A 557 15.42 19.95 2.40
C ASN A 557 16.55 20.83 2.93
N SER A 558 16.72 20.88 4.24
CA SER A 558 17.84 21.54 4.85
C SER A 558 18.52 20.61 5.86
N TRP A 559 19.82 20.66 5.89
CA TRP A 559 20.63 19.92 6.84
C TRP A 559 21.76 20.83 7.35
N MET A 560 21.83 21.00 8.69
CA MET A 560 22.76 21.90 9.35
C MET A 560 23.62 21.13 10.35
N GLN A 561 24.92 21.40 10.34
CA GLN A 561 25.84 20.96 11.38
C GLN A 561 26.58 22.20 11.93
N TYR A 562 26.77 22.23 13.22
CA TYR A 562 27.49 23.32 13.87
C TYR A 562 29.01 23.07 13.86
N TYR A 563 29.81 24.17 13.95
CA TYR A 563 31.22 24.07 14.13
C TYR A 563 31.58 23.41 15.46
N PRO A 564 32.64 22.59 15.49
CA PRO A 564 33.18 22.04 16.73
C PRO A 564 33.68 23.13 17.67
N GLN A 565 33.60 22.91 19.00
CA GLN A 565 34.15 23.81 20.03
C GLN A 565 35.69 23.95 19.94
N THR A 566 36.36 23.10 19.16
CA THR A 566 37.77 23.29 18.79
C THR A 566 37.99 24.48 17.90
N HIS A 567 36.92 25.10 17.40
CA HIS A 567 36.96 26.33 16.61
C HIS A 567 36.17 27.45 17.32
N PRO A 568 36.64 27.93 18.47
CA PRO A 568 35.90 28.92 19.27
C PRO A 568 35.68 30.24 18.54
N GLU A 569 36.45 30.53 17.51
CA GLU A 569 36.28 31.66 16.60
C GLU A 569 35.00 31.61 15.78
N HIS A 570 34.45 30.40 15.64
CA HIS A 570 33.20 30.13 14.94
C HIS A 570 32.05 29.66 15.89
N ALA A 571 32.16 29.99 17.18
CA ALA A 571 31.20 29.57 18.19
C ALA A 571 29.76 29.99 17.81
N GLY A 572 28.86 29.03 17.72
CA GLY A 572 27.47 29.27 17.34
C GLY A 572 27.22 29.37 15.82
N GLU A 573 28.27 29.34 14.99
CA GLU A 573 28.14 29.32 13.54
C GLU A 573 27.85 27.92 13.00
N VAL A 574 27.16 27.86 11.86
CA VAL A 574 26.87 26.62 11.17
C VAL A 574 28.07 26.20 10.32
N PHE A 575 28.66 25.05 10.62
CA PHE A 575 29.73 24.44 9.83
C PHE A 575 29.30 24.09 8.43
N LYS A 576 28.10 23.48 8.32
CA LYS A 576 27.52 23.06 7.06
C LYS A 576 26.02 23.33 7.06
N ASP A 577 25.62 24.17 6.12
CA ASP A 577 24.19 24.39 5.82
C ASP A 577 23.98 24.01 4.35
N THR A 578 23.31 22.92 4.16
CA THR A 578 22.93 22.44 2.83
C THR A 578 21.43 22.63 2.65
N LYS A 579 21.05 23.40 1.66
CA LYS A 579 19.67 23.62 1.26
C LYS A 579 19.46 23.08 -0.15
N ASP A 580 18.51 22.17 -0.29
CA ASP A 580 18.09 21.62 -1.56
C ASP A 580 16.63 21.97 -1.76
N LEU A 581 16.38 22.90 -2.67
CA LEU A 581 15.04 23.36 -3.03
C LEU A 581 14.79 23.01 -4.48
N ASP A 582 13.82 22.16 -4.73
CA ASP A 582 13.37 21.88 -6.08
C ASP A 582 11.86 22.00 -6.21
N LYS A 583 11.44 22.32 -7.39
CA LYS A 583 10.06 22.54 -7.78
C LYS A 583 9.84 21.99 -9.17
N TYR A 584 8.88 21.12 -9.33
CA TYR A 584 8.52 20.63 -10.64
C TYR A 584 7.00 20.48 -10.78
N GLU A 585 6.56 20.58 -12.01
CA GLU A 585 5.17 20.43 -12.38
C GLU A 585 5.05 19.74 -13.74
N ASN A 586 3.93 19.05 -13.93
CA ASN A 586 3.59 18.48 -15.22
C ASN A 586 2.07 18.54 -15.46
N TYR A 587 1.72 18.49 -16.72
CA TYR A 587 0.36 18.61 -17.21
C TYR A 587 0.00 17.39 -18.04
N LEU A 588 -1.24 16.94 -17.88
CA LEU A 588 -1.83 15.88 -18.69
C LEU A 588 -3.17 16.37 -19.23
N VAL A 589 -3.31 16.41 -20.55
CA VAL A 589 -4.53 16.78 -21.25
C VAL A 589 -4.99 15.57 -22.04
N SER A 590 -6.26 15.20 -21.93
CA SER A 590 -6.75 13.98 -22.57
C SER A 590 -8.09 14.17 -23.24
N PHE A 591 -8.24 13.53 -24.39
CA PHE A 591 -9.52 13.34 -25.05
C PHE A 591 -9.87 11.86 -25.04
N PHE A 592 -11.12 11.54 -24.73
CA PHE A 592 -11.52 10.15 -24.63
C PHE A 592 -12.94 9.92 -25.16
N GLY A 593 -13.17 8.71 -25.65
CA GLY A 593 -14.47 8.24 -26.07
C GLY A 593 -14.66 6.77 -25.74
N ARG A 594 -15.86 6.37 -25.38
CA ARG A 594 -16.28 4.99 -25.15
C ARG A 594 -17.64 4.74 -25.75
N ALA A 595 -17.79 3.61 -26.41
CA ALA A 595 -19.06 3.12 -26.90
C ALA A 595 -19.30 1.71 -26.34
N ASN A 596 -20.47 1.53 -25.72
CA ASN A 596 -20.96 0.24 -25.27
C ASN A 596 -22.20 -0.10 -26.09
N TYR A 597 -22.26 -1.33 -26.58
CA TYR A 597 -23.43 -1.86 -27.30
C TYR A 597 -23.81 -3.22 -26.74
N THR A 598 -25.05 -3.34 -26.30
CA THR A 598 -25.61 -4.59 -25.79
C THR A 598 -26.70 -5.11 -26.74
N LEU A 599 -26.47 -6.33 -27.24
CA LEU A 599 -27.39 -7.00 -28.13
C LEU A 599 -28.09 -8.17 -27.40
N MET A 600 -29.43 -8.17 -27.39
CA MET A 600 -30.29 -9.21 -26.80
C MET A 600 -30.00 -9.50 -25.30
N ASN A 601 -29.38 -8.57 -24.59
CA ASN A 601 -28.85 -8.74 -23.21
C ASN A 601 -27.92 -9.96 -23.06
N ARG A 602 -27.28 -10.41 -24.14
CA ARG A 602 -26.38 -11.56 -24.19
C ARG A 602 -25.01 -11.23 -24.73
N TYR A 603 -24.92 -10.36 -25.73
CA TYR A 603 -23.67 -9.98 -26.38
C TYR A 603 -23.38 -8.53 -26.05
N PHE A 604 -22.21 -8.31 -25.44
CA PHE A 604 -21.77 -7.01 -24.98
C PHE A 604 -20.49 -6.62 -25.70
N PHE A 605 -20.48 -5.44 -26.28
CA PHE A 605 -19.32 -4.89 -26.97
C PHE A 605 -18.96 -3.56 -26.33
N THR A 606 -17.66 -3.37 -26.05
CA THR A 606 -17.12 -2.11 -25.56
C THR A 606 -15.95 -1.72 -26.44
N ALA A 607 -15.94 -0.48 -26.92
CA ALA A 607 -14.80 0.12 -27.60
C ALA A 607 -14.44 1.41 -26.87
N THR A 608 -13.16 1.60 -26.56
CA THR A 608 -12.66 2.81 -25.90
C THR A 608 -11.45 3.34 -26.67
N VAL A 609 -11.37 4.64 -26.83
CA VAL A 609 -10.20 5.33 -27.34
C VAL A 609 -9.88 6.50 -26.42
N ARG A 610 -8.60 6.66 -26.10
CA ARG A 610 -8.10 7.80 -25.34
C ARG A 610 -6.80 8.28 -25.94
N ASP A 611 -6.67 9.60 -26.06
CA ASP A 611 -5.47 10.27 -26.51
C ASP A 611 -4.96 11.20 -25.40
N ASP A 612 -3.78 10.89 -24.84
CA ASP A 612 -3.19 11.62 -23.72
C ASP A 612 -2.02 12.48 -24.21
N GLY A 613 -2.08 13.78 -23.93
CA GLY A 613 -0.99 14.72 -24.15
C GLY A 613 -0.27 15.06 -22.84
N SER A 614 1.00 14.63 -22.70
CA SER A 614 1.82 14.86 -21.52
C SER A 614 2.93 15.86 -21.77
N SER A 615 3.13 16.78 -20.83
CA SER A 615 4.25 17.75 -20.85
C SER A 615 5.63 17.10 -20.58
N ARG A 616 5.68 15.81 -20.18
CA ARG A 616 6.92 15.08 -19.93
C ARG A 616 7.67 14.66 -21.18
N PHE A 617 7.01 14.68 -22.33
CA PHE A 617 7.56 14.31 -23.63
C PHE A 617 7.54 15.49 -24.59
N LYS A 618 8.47 15.53 -25.55
CA LYS A 618 8.45 16.51 -26.63
C LYS A 618 7.28 16.22 -27.59
N ASP A 619 7.13 14.94 -27.98
CA ASP A 619 5.97 14.45 -28.70
C ASP A 619 4.89 14.07 -27.70
N HIS A 620 4.05 15.04 -27.35
CA HIS A 620 3.16 14.98 -26.19
C HIS A 620 2.14 13.85 -26.25
N TRP A 621 1.63 13.51 -27.45
CA TRP A 621 0.43 12.69 -27.62
C TRP A 621 0.71 11.20 -27.71
N GLY A 622 -0.15 10.41 -27.02
CA GLY A 622 -0.16 8.96 -27.03
C GLY A 622 -1.56 8.40 -27.11
N LEU A 623 -1.83 7.62 -28.17
CA LEU A 623 -3.13 7.02 -28.44
C LEU A 623 -3.26 5.64 -27.82
N PHE A 624 -4.32 5.41 -27.04
CA PHE A 624 -4.58 4.18 -26.29
C PHE A 624 -5.96 3.59 -26.62
N PRO A 625 -6.05 2.75 -27.67
CA PRO A 625 -7.28 2.08 -28.05
C PRO A 625 -7.51 0.80 -27.22
N SER A 626 -8.79 0.44 -27.01
CA SER A 626 -9.17 -0.84 -26.46
C SER A 626 -10.50 -1.34 -27.02
N PHE A 627 -10.64 -2.67 -27.01
CA PHE A 627 -11.86 -3.36 -27.42
C PHE A 627 -12.12 -4.53 -26.48
N ALA A 628 -13.40 -4.72 -26.11
CA ALA A 628 -13.81 -5.86 -25.30
C ALA A 628 -15.15 -6.43 -25.79
N PHE A 629 -15.25 -7.73 -25.64
CA PHE A 629 -16.43 -8.52 -25.96
C PHE A 629 -16.79 -9.42 -24.77
N ALA A 630 -18.08 -9.49 -24.46
CA ALA A 630 -18.58 -10.51 -23.52
C ALA A 630 -19.84 -11.17 -24.07
N TRP A 631 -19.96 -12.46 -23.78
CA TRP A 631 -21.08 -13.30 -24.18
C TRP A 631 -21.67 -14.03 -22.98
N ASN A 632 -22.90 -13.69 -22.65
CA ASN A 632 -23.67 -14.40 -21.61
C ASN A 632 -24.24 -15.68 -22.18
N MET A 633 -23.46 -16.74 -22.18
CA MET A 633 -23.78 -18.04 -22.74
C MET A 633 -24.96 -18.73 -22.00
N LYS A 634 -25.14 -18.42 -20.69
CA LYS A 634 -26.19 -19.01 -19.87
C LYS A 634 -27.59 -18.69 -20.43
N ASP A 635 -27.78 -17.55 -21.08
CA ASP A 635 -29.07 -17.10 -21.61
C ASP A 635 -29.36 -17.64 -23.00
N GLU A 636 -28.48 -18.48 -23.58
CA GLU A 636 -28.73 -19.16 -24.84
C GLU A 636 -29.75 -20.29 -24.71
N ASN A 637 -30.57 -20.47 -25.76
CA ASN A 637 -31.69 -21.41 -25.76
C ASN A 637 -31.31 -22.85 -25.38
N ASN A 638 -30.11 -23.28 -25.73
CA ASN A 638 -29.59 -24.63 -25.44
C ASN A 638 -29.00 -24.79 -24.04
N ILE A 639 -28.75 -23.68 -23.30
CA ILE A 639 -28.05 -23.69 -22.01
C ILE A 639 -28.96 -23.16 -20.91
N LYS A 640 -29.91 -22.26 -21.21
CA LYS A 640 -30.77 -21.58 -20.21
C LYS A 640 -31.48 -22.52 -19.27
N ASP A 641 -31.90 -23.71 -19.75
CA ASP A 641 -32.70 -24.69 -19.01
C ASP A 641 -31.84 -25.62 -18.14
N ILE A 642 -30.49 -25.48 -18.14
CA ILE A 642 -29.60 -26.27 -17.30
C ILE A 642 -29.63 -25.72 -15.88
N ASN A 643 -30.41 -26.37 -15.00
CA ASN A 643 -30.70 -25.87 -13.64
C ASN A 643 -29.49 -25.79 -12.70
N TRP A 644 -28.50 -26.70 -12.85
CA TRP A 644 -27.28 -26.67 -12.03
C TRP A 644 -26.31 -25.58 -12.42
N LEU A 645 -26.38 -25.09 -13.64
CA LEU A 645 -25.53 -23.98 -14.16
C LEU A 645 -26.31 -22.67 -13.99
N SER A 646 -25.90 -21.83 -13.04
CA SER A 646 -26.56 -20.56 -12.73
C SER A 646 -25.98 -19.37 -13.48
N GLU A 647 -24.72 -19.47 -13.93
CA GLU A 647 -24.02 -18.43 -14.68
C GLU A 647 -23.01 -19.10 -15.62
N LEU A 648 -22.88 -18.60 -16.85
CA LEU A 648 -21.80 -18.94 -17.76
C LEU A 648 -21.61 -17.76 -18.71
N LYS A 649 -20.47 -17.06 -18.58
CA LYS A 649 -20.16 -15.87 -19.36
C LYS A 649 -18.72 -15.93 -19.85
N PHE A 650 -18.52 -15.78 -21.15
CA PHE A 650 -17.21 -15.65 -21.78
C PHE A 650 -16.85 -14.19 -21.95
N ARG A 651 -15.57 -13.84 -21.75
CA ARG A 651 -15.04 -12.49 -21.94
C ARG A 651 -13.74 -12.53 -22.76
N ALA A 652 -13.57 -11.58 -23.66
CA ALA A 652 -12.35 -11.37 -24.42
C ALA A 652 -12.05 -9.88 -24.49
N GLY A 653 -10.81 -9.49 -24.25
CA GLY A 653 -10.36 -8.10 -24.21
C GLY A 653 -9.00 -7.91 -24.86
N TYR A 654 -8.86 -6.79 -25.55
CA TYR A 654 -7.62 -6.25 -26.10
C TYR A 654 -7.53 -4.78 -25.74
N GLY A 655 -6.34 -4.31 -25.42
CA GLY A 655 -6.14 -2.88 -25.22
C GLY A 655 -4.68 -2.51 -25.07
N VAL A 656 -4.42 -1.24 -25.32
CA VAL A 656 -3.11 -0.61 -25.21
C VAL A 656 -3.19 0.48 -24.14
N THR A 657 -2.19 0.53 -23.27
CA THR A 657 -2.03 1.56 -22.23
C THR A 657 -0.61 2.09 -22.22
N GLY A 658 -0.43 3.34 -21.80
CA GLY A 658 0.87 3.97 -21.68
C GLY A 658 1.42 4.00 -20.26
N GLN A 659 2.69 4.35 -20.11
CA GLN A 659 3.33 4.62 -18.82
C GLN A 659 4.27 5.82 -18.94
N GLN A 660 4.20 6.71 -17.94
CA GLN A 660 5.06 7.88 -17.79
C GLN A 660 5.52 8.14 -16.36
N GLU A 661 4.98 7.40 -15.37
CA GLU A 661 5.31 7.65 -13.97
C GLU A 661 6.73 7.18 -13.65
N GLY A 662 7.45 7.99 -12.87
CA GLY A 662 8.87 7.74 -12.57
C GLY A 662 9.84 8.34 -13.58
N ILE A 663 9.34 8.97 -14.65
CA ILE A 663 10.16 9.71 -15.61
C ILE A 663 10.33 11.14 -15.10
N ALA A 664 11.56 11.65 -15.13
CA ALA A 664 11.83 13.02 -14.73
C ALA A 664 11.09 14.03 -15.62
N ASN A 665 10.58 15.09 -15.01
CA ASN A 665 10.04 16.22 -15.76
C ASN A 665 11.18 16.91 -16.53
N TYR A 666 10.86 17.52 -17.68
CA TYR A 666 11.81 18.30 -18.48
C TYR A 666 12.98 17.54 -19.10
N ILE A 667 13.01 16.22 -19.09
CA ILE A 667 14.14 15.41 -19.61
C ILE A 667 14.38 15.61 -21.11
N TRP A 668 13.36 16.05 -21.86
CA TRP A 668 13.45 16.38 -23.26
C TRP A 668 13.97 17.80 -23.53
N PHE A 669 14.13 18.61 -22.46
CA PHE A 669 14.53 20.00 -22.54
C PHE A 669 16.02 20.15 -22.20
N LYS A 670 16.74 20.98 -22.96
CA LYS A 670 18.17 21.26 -22.72
C LYS A 670 18.34 22.03 -21.43
N GLN A 671 19.06 21.46 -20.48
CA GLN A 671 19.35 22.06 -19.18
C GLN A 671 20.85 22.10 -18.93
N TYR A 672 21.28 23.03 -18.10
CA TYR A 672 22.67 23.17 -17.68
C TYR A 672 22.72 23.25 -16.16
N LYS A 673 23.67 22.53 -15.57
CA LYS A 673 23.95 22.57 -14.15
C LYS A 673 25.24 23.36 -13.92
N LYS A 674 25.25 24.27 -12.93
CA LYS A 674 26.46 24.90 -12.47
C LYS A 674 27.42 23.85 -11.95
N GLY A 675 28.64 23.79 -12.52
CA GLY A 675 29.66 22.82 -12.17
C GLY A 675 30.11 23.00 -10.73
N GLN A 676 30.44 21.89 -10.09
CA GLN A 676 31.02 21.91 -8.74
C GLN A 676 32.51 22.35 -8.80
N ASN A 677 32.94 22.99 -7.77
CA ASN A 677 34.12 23.78 -7.40
C ASN A 677 35.53 23.48 -8.01
N PHE A 678 35.73 22.54 -8.90
CA PHE A 678 37.06 22.16 -9.39
C PHE A 678 37.34 22.52 -10.86
N GLY A 679 36.36 22.91 -11.61
CA GLY A 679 36.54 23.36 -13.00
C GLY A 679 36.37 24.86 -13.10
N LYS A 680 37.48 25.59 -13.12
CA LYS A 680 37.49 27.03 -13.37
C LYS A 680 37.76 27.24 -14.85
N TYR A 681 36.72 27.21 -15.66
CA TYR A 681 36.81 27.71 -17.04
C TYR A 681 35.76 28.81 -17.20
N PRO A 682 36.17 30.06 -17.36
CA PRO A 682 35.21 31.17 -17.48
C PRO A 682 34.56 31.16 -18.85
N VAL A 683 33.42 30.53 -18.97
CA VAL A 683 32.63 30.61 -20.20
C VAL A 683 31.62 31.76 -20.13
N ILE A 684 31.21 32.17 -18.94
CA ILE A 684 30.30 33.29 -18.70
C ILE A 684 30.74 34.01 -17.41
N GLY A 685 30.77 35.30 -17.42
CA GLY A 685 31.18 36.40 -16.56
C GLY A 685 31.48 36.23 -15.06
N ASP A 686 31.09 35.15 -14.40
CA ASP A 686 31.35 34.87 -12.97
C ASP A 686 32.38 33.76 -12.75
N GLY A 687 32.99 33.25 -13.83
CA GLY A 687 33.98 32.16 -13.74
C GLY A 687 33.34 30.78 -13.49
N SER A 688 32.03 30.65 -13.53
CA SER A 688 31.35 29.38 -13.36
C SER A 688 31.29 28.56 -14.64
N ILE A 689 31.57 27.25 -14.54
CA ILE A 689 31.36 26.33 -15.66
C ILE A 689 29.95 25.80 -15.54
N TYR A 690 29.21 25.83 -16.64
CA TYR A 690 27.92 25.20 -16.78
C TYR A 690 28.11 23.90 -17.57
N THR A 691 27.76 22.77 -16.95
CA THR A 691 27.81 21.47 -17.58
C THR A 691 26.43 21.14 -18.14
N PRO A 692 26.30 20.80 -19.44
CA PRO A 692 25.04 20.37 -20.01
C PRO A 692 24.59 19.08 -19.33
N LEU A 693 23.33 19.02 -18.92
CA LEU A 693 22.71 17.79 -18.48
C LEU A 693 22.28 16.95 -19.68
N TYR A 694 22.24 15.65 -19.49
CA TYR A 694 21.66 14.76 -20.50
C TYR A 694 20.20 15.14 -20.76
N TYR A 695 19.82 15.18 -22.03
CA TYR A 695 18.43 15.34 -22.46
C TYR A 695 18.14 14.37 -23.60
N ASN A 696 16.86 13.94 -23.69
CA ASN A 696 16.41 13.10 -24.80
C ASN A 696 15.07 13.63 -25.37
N ASP A 697 15.16 14.29 -26.50
CA ASP A 697 14.00 14.85 -27.19
C ASP A 697 13.24 13.83 -28.07
N LYS A 698 13.71 12.58 -28.11
CA LYS A 698 13.06 11.46 -28.81
C LYS A 698 12.38 10.48 -27.85
N LEU A 699 12.40 10.80 -26.54
CA LEU A 699 11.78 9.95 -25.55
C LEU A 699 10.27 9.88 -25.80
N LYS A 700 9.70 8.68 -25.80
CA LYS A 700 8.28 8.39 -25.99
C LYS A 700 7.73 7.50 -24.89
N TRP A 701 6.43 7.31 -24.90
CA TRP A 701 5.70 6.48 -23.94
C TRP A 701 6.21 5.02 -23.93
N GLU A 702 6.33 4.40 -22.74
CA GLU A 702 6.30 2.96 -22.66
C GLU A 702 4.88 2.51 -22.99
N THR A 703 4.74 1.47 -23.81
CA THR A 703 3.45 0.97 -24.28
C THR A 703 3.22 -0.46 -23.81
N THR A 704 2.09 -0.69 -23.12
CA THR A 704 1.70 -2.04 -22.69
C THR A 704 0.47 -2.52 -23.45
N THR A 705 0.65 -3.56 -24.25
CA THR A 705 -0.43 -4.26 -24.96
C THR A 705 -0.89 -5.46 -24.12
N THR A 706 -2.17 -5.57 -23.87
CA THR A 706 -2.77 -6.64 -23.07
C THR A 706 -3.83 -7.39 -23.85
N TYR A 707 -3.74 -8.72 -23.83
CA TYR A 707 -4.78 -9.66 -24.28
C TYR A 707 -5.31 -10.39 -23.06
N ASN A 708 -6.63 -10.50 -22.92
CA ASN A 708 -7.31 -11.17 -21.81
C ASN A 708 -8.45 -12.05 -22.32
N LEU A 709 -8.51 -13.28 -21.81
CA LEU A 709 -9.65 -14.19 -22.01
C LEU A 709 -10.15 -14.60 -20.63
N GLY A 710 -11.45 -14.51 -20.41
CA GLY A 710 -12.08 -14.83 -19.13
C GLY A 710 -13.31 -15.69 -19.28
N LEU A 711 -13.57 -16.50 -18.27
CA LEU A 711 -14.79 -17.31 -18.12
C LEU A 711 -15.34 -17.13 -16.71
N ASP A 712 -16.54 -16.56 -16.60
CA ASP A 712 -17.28 -16.50 -15.35
C ASP A 712 -18.30 -17.62 -15.30
N PHE A 713 -18.42 -18.30 -14.16
CA PHE A 713 -19.34 -19.43 -14.01
C PHE A 713 -20.00 -19.44 -12.63
N GLY A 714 -21.22 -19.98 -12.60
CA GLY A 714 -21.99 -20.21 -11.39
C GLY A 714 -22.58 -21.62 -11.39
N ILE A 715 -22.41 -22.34 -10.27
CA ILE A 715 -22.87 -23.74 -10.12
C ILE A 715 -23.80 -23.85 -8.92
N CYS A 716 -24.97 -24.41 -9.12
CA CYS A 716 -26.01 -24.70 -8.09
C CYS A 716 -26.32 -23.46 -7.22
N LYS A 717 -26.16 -22.25 -7.75
CA LYS A 717 -26.33 -20.97 -7.03
C LYS A 717 -25.51 -20.86 -5.73
N ARG A 718 -24.51 -21.74 -5.51
CA ARG A 718 -23.67 -21.78 -4.31
C ARG A 718 -22.19 -21.53 -4.62
N LEU A 719 -21.70 -22.02 -5.73
CA LEU A 719 -20.33 -21.81 -6.18
C LEU A 719 -20.35 -20.82 -7.34
N THR A 720 -19.66 -19.70 -7.20
CA THR A 720 -19.38 -18.77 -8.29
C THR A 720 -17.88 -18.63 -8.46
N GLY A 721 -17.43 -18.42 -9.67
CA GLY A 721 -16.01 -18.28 -9.93
C GLY A 721 -15.70 -17.61 -11.24
N SER A 722 -14.45 -17.21 -11.40
CA SER A 722 -13.88 -16.71 -12.65
C SER A 722 -12.51 -17.30 -12.91
N ILE A 723 -12.21 -17.56 -14.16
CA ILE A 723 -10.89 -17.92 -14.65
C ILE A 723 -10.52 -16.91 -15.70
N ASP A 724 -9.36 -16.25 -15.53
CA ASP A 724 -8.81 -15.31 -16.51
C ASP A 724 -7.43 -15.77 -16.94
N TRP A 725 -7.18 -15.77 -18.24
CA TRP A 725 -5.87 -15.93 -18.84
C TRP A 725 -5.47 -14.63 -19.52
N TYR A 726 -4.22 -14.19 -19.33
CA TYR A 726 -3.74 -12.95 -19.89
C TYR A 726 -2.30 -13.03 -20.41
N VAL A 727 -2.03 -12.16 -21.38
CA VAL A 727 -0.70 -11.82 -21.87
C VAL A 727 -0.58 -10.31 -21.88
N ARG A 728 0.45 -9.80 -21.20
CA ARG A 728 0.82 -8.38 -21.21
C ARG A 728 2.22 -8.25 -21.80
N LYS A 729 2.39 -7.46 -22.82
CA LYS A 729 3.67 -7.15 -23.44
C LYS A 729 3.91 -5.66 -23.32
N THR A 730 5.01 -5.26 -22.69
CA THR A 730 5.46 -3.86 -22.62
C THR A 730 6.65 -3.69 -23.56
N GLU A 731 6.58 -2.72 -24.43
CA GLU A 731 7.59 -2.34 -25.41
C GLU A 731 8.01 -0.89 -25.15
N ASP A 732 9.15 -0.51 -25.77
CA ASP A 732 9.72 0.82 -25.61
C ASP A 732 10.01 1.17 -24.13
N LEU A 733 10.50 0.19 -23.34
CA LEU A 733 10.85 0.40 -21.94
C LEU A 733 11.83 1.56 -21.81
N ILE A 734 11.59 2.45 -20.86
CA ILE A 734 12.48 3.57 -20.58
C ILE A 734 13.57 3.11 -19.62
N ASN A 735 14.75 2.84 -20.19
CA ASN A 735 15.92 2.36 -19.47
C ASN A 735 17.06 3.37 -19.50
N ASP A 736 17.87 3.35 -18.45
CA ASP A 736 19.15 4.04 -18.42
C ASP A 736 20.16 3.21 -19.24
N ALA A 737 20.61 3.74 -20.36
CA ALA A 737 21.46 3.06 -21.32
C ALA A 737 22.66 3.91 -21.71
N PRO A 738 23.77 3.29 -22.17
CA PRO A 738 24.91 3.99 -22.68
C PRO A 738 24.51 4.99 -23.79
N VAL A 739 25.08 6.18 -23.74
CA VAL A 739 24.89 7.21 -24.76
C VAL A 739 26.18 7.49 -25.51
N THR A 740 26.06 7.99 -26.73
CA THR A 740 27.26 8.31 -27.50
C THR A 740 28.07 9.43 -26.84
N ALA A 741 29.37 9.41 -26.97
CA ALA A 741 30.30 10.42 -26.40
C ALA A 741 29.97 11.87 -26.82
N LEU A 742 29.17 12.07 -27.87
CA LEU A 742 28.72 13.38 -28.35
C LEU A 742 27.43 13.88 -27.66
N ALA A 743 26.82 13.06 -26.77
CA ALA A 743 25.57 13.42 -26.08
C ALA A 743 25.78 14.30 -24.83
N GLY A 744 26.91 14.98 -24.69
CA GLY A 744 27.26 15.81 -23.56
C GLY A 744 28.20 15.10 -22.61
N SER A 745 28.17 15.44 -21.31
CA SER A 745 29.04 14.88 -20.28
C SER A 745 28.51 13.60 -19.64
N ALA A 746 27.39 13.07 -20.10
CA ALA A 746 26.79 11.85 -19.57
C ALA A 746 27.28 10.65 -20.38
N ASP A 747 27.63 9.59 -19.68
CA ASP A 747 27.94 8.26 -20.24
C ASP A 747 26.70 7.41 -20.44
N ARG A 748 25.63 7.69 -19.68
CA ARG A 748 24.34 7.02 -19.70
C ARG A 748 23.19 8.01 -19.66
N GLY A 749 22.02 7.57 -20.16
CA GLY A 749 20.80 8.35 -20.08
C GLY A 749 19.55 7.56 -20.45
N LEU A 750 18.39 8.12 -20.14
CA LEU A 750 17.10 7.46 -20.38
C LEU A 750 16.79 7.37 -21.89
N GLN A 751 16.53 6.16 -22.37
CA GLN A 751 16.19 5.83 -23.74
C GLN A 751 15.05 4.80 -23.77
N ASN A 752 14.26 4.78 -24.84
CA ASN A 752 13.24 3.74 -25.05
C ASN A 752 13.89 2.47 -25.62
N ILE A 753 14.35 1.60 -24.73
CA ILE A 753 15.08 0.38 -25.10
C ILE A 753 14.59 -0.78 -24.22
N GLY A 754 14.21 -1.85 -24.87
CA GLY A 754 13.85 -3.10 -24.22
C GLY A 754 12.38 -3.43 -24.24
N SER A 755 12.08 -4.65 -23.88
CA SER A 755 10.72 -5.17 -23.78
C SER A 755 10.58 -6.24 -22.71
N LEU A 756 9.36 -6.36 -22.19
CA LEU A 756 9.00 -7.21 -21.05
C LEU A 756 7.65 -7.89 -21.33
N LYS A 757 7.52 -9.15 -20.92
CA LYS A 757 6.28 -9.94 -21.07
C LYS A 757 5.87 -10.56 -19.74
N ASN A 758 4.60 -10.38 -19.38
CA ASN A 758 3.93 -11.13 -18.31
C ASN A 758 2.84 -12.00 -18.91
N THR A 759 2.79 -13.28 -18.50
CA THR A 759 1.74 -14.22 -18.90
C THR A 759 1.25 -14.95 -17.67
N GLY A 760 -0.07 -15.05 -17.50
CA GLY A 760 -0.60 -15.64 -16.28
C GLY A 760 -2.01 -16.17 -16.39
N VAL A 761 -2.40 -16.87 -15.32
CA VAL A 761 -3.73 -17.41 -15.10
C VAL A 761 -4.19 -16.99 -13.69
N GLU A 762 -5.40 -16.52 -13.58
CA GLU A 762 -6.06 -16.15 -12.35
C GLU A 762 -7.30 -17.00 -12.15
N LEU A 763 -7.51 -17.51 -10.95
CA LEU A 763 -8.72 -18.23 -10.52
C LEU A 763 -9.29 -17.54 -9.29
N SER A 764 -10.58 -17.24 -9.31
CA SER A 764 -11.32 -16.76 -8.14
C SER A 764 -12.54 -17.65 -7.92
N LEU A 765 -12.75 -18.12 -6.69
CA LEU A 765 -13.89 -18.96 -6.31
C LEU A 765 -14.56 -18.38 -5.06
N ASN A 766 -15.87 -18.29 -5.08
CA ASN A 766 -16.70 -17.98 -3.93
C ASN A 766 -17.67 -19.14 -3.72
N TYR A 767 -17.68 -19.71 -2.53
CA TYR A 767 -18.55 -20.84 -2.19
C TYR A 767 -19.37 -20.55 -0.94
N VAL A 768 -20.69 -20.63 -1.07
CA VAL A 768 -21.63 -20.58 0.05
C VAL A 768 -21.92 -22.01 0.47
N ALA A 769 -21.19 -22.51 1.47
CA ALA A 769 -21.28 -23.88 1.95
C ALA A 769 -22.62 -24.15 2.65
N VAL A 770 -22.99 -23.22 3.54
CA VAL A 770 -24.25 -23.29 4.30
C VAL A 770 -24.91 -21.93 4.28
N ASN A 771 -26.21 -21.89 4.03
CA ASN A 771 -27.04 -20.70 4.17
C ASN A 771 -28.38 -21.13 4.74
N THR A 772 -28.52 -21.05 6.06
CA THR A 772 -29.73 -21.37 6.82
C THR A 772 -30.01 -20.24 7.80
N LYS A 773 -31.13 -20.26 8.50
CA LYS A 773 -31.51 -19.26 9.50
C LYS A 773 -30.46 -19.07 10.59
N ASP A 774 -29.87 -20.18 11.07
CA ASP A 774 -28.91 -20.15 12.21
C ASP A 774 -27.45 -20.24 11.77
N TRP A 775 -27.17 -20.72 10.56
CA TRP A 775 -25.82 -20.95 10.07
C TRP A 775 -25.62 -20.31 8.70
N TYR A 776 -24.55 -19.54 8.61
CA TYR A 776 -24.06 -19.01 7.35
C TYR A 776 -22.57 -19.29 7.24
N TRP A 777 -22.14 -19.98 6.18
CA TRP A 777 -20.74 -20.32 5.96
C TRP A 777 -20.33 -20.04 4.53
N THR A 778 -19.33 -19.14 4.40
CA THR A 778 -18.75 -18.78 3.11
C THR A 778 -17.26 -19.04 3.08
N MET A 779 -16.75 -19.39 1.91
CA MET A 779 -15.34 -19.59 1.60
C MET A 779 -15.01 -18.83 0.32
N ASN A 780 -13.89 -18.12 0.34
CA ASN A 780 -13.34 -17.46 -0.83
C ASN A 780 -11.91 -17.98 -1.06
N TYR A 781 -11.63 -18.35 -2.29
CA TYR A 781 -10.31 -18.82 -2.70
C TYR A 781 -9.88 -18.07 -3.96
N ASN A 782 -8.63 -17.66 -4.00
CA ASN A 782 -8.02 -17.10 -5.20
C ASN A 782 -6.62 -17.69 -5.41
N LEU A 783 -6.27 -17.85 -6.69
CA LEU A 783 -4.97 -18.30 -7.12
C LEU A 783 -4.54 -17.46 -8.31
N THR A 784 -3.27 -17.08 -8.31
CA THR A 784 -2.62 -16.40 -9.44
C THR A 784 -1.33 -17.12 -9.77
N TYR A 785 -1.17 -17.49 -11.03
CA TYR A 785 0.10 -17.86 -11.63
C TYR A 785 0.53 -16.75 -12.57
N ASN A 786 1.72 -16.19 -12.38
CA ASN A 786 2.30 -15.17 -13.26
C ASN A 786 3.75 -15.52 -13.61
N ARG A 787 4.07 -15.47 -14.90
CA ARG A 787 5.43 -15.62 -15.42
C ARG A 787 5.87 -14.31 -16.05
N ASN A 788 6.87 -13.68 -15.42
CA ASN A 788 7.54 -12.50 -15.94
C ASN A 788 8.76 -12.91 -16.76
N ARG A 789 9.03 -12.23 -17.88
CA ARG A 789 10.21 -12.45 -18.70
C ARG A 789 10.61 -11.18 -19.45
N ILE A 790 11.86 -10.81 -19.34
CA ILE A 790 12.47 -9.77 -20.19
C ILE A 790 12.65 -10.39 -21.57
N THR A 791 12.12 -9.76 -22.60
CA THR A 791 12.12 -10.28 -23.96
C THR A 791 13.22 -9.65 -24.83
N ASP A 792 13.60 -8.40 -24.50
CA ASP A 792 14.67 -7.69 -25.19
C ASP A 792 15.32 -6.66 -24.26
N LEU A 793 16.63 -6.51 -24.31
CA LEU A 793 17.46 -5.50 -23.67
C LEU A 793 18.62 -5.05 -24.57
N ASN A 794 18.49 -5.21 -25.86
CA ASN A 794 19.52 -4.80 -26.82
C ASN A 794 19.79 -3.29 -26.68
N GLY A 795 21.09 -2.93 -26.55
CA GLY A 795 21.53 -1.55 -26.39
C GLY A 795 21.51 -1.01 -24.95
N VAL A 796 21.00 -1.76 -23.96
CA VAL A 796 21.06 -1.36 -22.55
C VAL A 796 22.40 -1.78 -21.94
N SER A 797 22.95 -2.91 -22.36
CA SER A 797 24.26 -3.41 -21.95
C SER A 797 25.19 -3.59 -23.16
N ASP A 798 26.46 -3.41 -22.92
CA ASP A 798 27.49 -3.79 -23.86
C ASP A 798 27.60 -5.32 -23.89
N ASN A 799 27.73 -5.92 -25.06
CA ASN A 799 27.95 -7.37 -25.27
C ASN A 799 26.88 -8.34 -24.70
N GLY A 800 25.69 -7.86 -24.33
CA GLY A 800 24.62 -8.71 -23.76
C GLY A 800 24.83 -9.15 -22.32
N ASP A 801 25.73 -8.50 -21.60
CA ASP A 801 25.99 -8.74 -20.19
C ASP A 801 24.76 -8.41 -19.30
N PRO A 802 24.61 -9.08 -18.16
CA PRO A 802 23.54 -8.76 -17.22
C PRO A 802 23.64 -7.33 -16.70
N VAL A 803 22.54 -6.58 -16.77
CA VAL A 803 22.46 -5.21 -16.23
C VAL A 803 22.18 -5.29 -14.74
N MET A 804 23.13 -4.86 -13.91
CA MET A 804 23.01 -4.90 -12.45
C MET A 804 21.86 -4.03 -11.95
N ALA A 805 20.99 -4.59 -11.11
CA ALA A 805 19.76 -4.00 -10.64
C ALA A 805 19.61 -4.09 -9.11
N GLY A 806 18.60 -3.42 -8.57
CA GLY A 806 18.26 -3.45 -7.14
C GLY A 806 19.29 -2.76 -6.24
N ASP A 807 19.13 -2.97 -4.95
CA ASP A 807 19.98 -2.38 -3.92
C ASP A 807 21.34 -3.08 -3.83
N ASN A 808 22.36 -2.36 -3.36
CA ASN A 808 23.63 -2.94 -2.98
C ASN A 808 23.49 -3.83 -1.73
N ILE A 809 24.24 -4.92 -1.67
CA ILE A 809 24.35 -5.77 -0.46
C ILE A 809 25.42 -5.25 0.52
N ASP A 810 26.42 -4.55 0.01
CA ASP A 810 27.46 -3.83 0.75
C ASP A 810 27.78 -2.50 0.03
N SER A 811 28.97 -1.91 0.22
CA SER A 811 29.36 -0.62 -0.40
C SER A 811 29.38 -0.65 -1.93
N SER A 812 29.59 -1.80 -2.57
CA SER A 812 29.86 -1.91 -4.01
C SER A 812 29.09 -3.03 -4.73
N ASN A 813 28.70 -4.10 -4.02
CA ASN A 813 28.19 -5.31 -4.65
C ASN A 813 26.66 -5.29 -4.81
N LYS A 814 26.19 -5.75 -5.97
CA LYS A 814 24.79 -6.03 -6.26
C LYS A 814 24.61 -7.53 -6.59
N VAL A 815 23.45 -8.08 -6.29
CA VAL A 815 23.09 -9.50 -6.52
C VAL A 815 21.89 -9.68 -7.42
N LEU A 816 21.19 -8.63 -7.81
CA LEU A 816 20.09 -8.69 -8.76
C LEU A 816 20.54 -8.18 -10.12
N ALA A 817 20.02 -8.75 -11.19
CA ALA A 817 20.30 -8.30 -12.55
C ALA A 817 19.11 -8.50 -13.49
N TYR A 818 19.15 -7.76 -14.60
CA TYR A 818 18.26 -7.90 -15.74
C TYR A 818 19.03 -8.53 -16.90
N GLN A 819 18.43 -9.54 -17.54
CA GLN A 819 18.94 -10.13 -18.75
C GLN A 819 17.80 -10.66 -19.63
N THR A 820 17.94 -10.55 -20.93
CA THR A 820 17.02 -11.12 -21.91
C THR A 820 16.84 -12.61 -21.68
N GLY A 821 15.57 -13.05 -21.64
CA GLY A 821 15.24 -14.46 -21.40
C GLY A 821 14.90 -14.80 -19.95
N TYR A 822 15.24 -13.94 -18.99
CA TYR A 822 15.04 -14.16 -17.56
C TYR A 822 13.93 -13.27 -16.99
N ALA A 823 13.50 -13.57 -15.77
CA ALA A 823 12.57 -12.70 -15.04
C ALA A 823 13.31 -11.45 -14.56
N ALA A 824 12.60 -10.34 -14.48
CA ALA A 824 13.13 -9.15 -13.81
C ALA A 824 13.49 -9.48 -12.35
N ASN A 825 14.55 -8.86 -11.83
CA ASN A 825 15.07 -9.10 -10.48
C ASN A 825 15.47 -10.58 -10.24
N SER A 826 16.13 -11.20 -11.20
CA SER A 826 16.79 -12.50 -11.02
C SER A 826 18.13 -12.31 -10.30
N PHE A 827 18.50 -13.28 -9.44
CA PHE A 827 19.75 -13.22 -8.72
C PHE A 827 20.92 -13.59 -9.63
N TYR A 828 21.94 -12.74 -9.69
CA TYR A 828 23.17 -12.93 -10.46
C TYR A 828 24.32 -13.21 -9.49
N VAL A 829 24.63 -14.49 -9.32
CA VAL A 829 25.46 -15.03 -8.25
C VAL A 829 26.38 -16.13 -8.74
N TYR A 830 27.39 -16.52 -7.95
CA TYR A 830 28.21 -17.71 -8.19
C TYR A 830 27.49 -18.96 -7.72
N GLN A 831 27.69 -20.07 -8.40
CA GLN A 831 27.18 -21.38 -8.01
C GLN A 831 28.08 -21.99 -6.94
N GLN A 832 27.53 -22.19 -5.73
CA GLN A 832 28.22 -22.77 -4.59
C GLN A 832 28.59 -24.24 -4.81
N VAL A 833 29.79 -24.64 -4.39
CA VAL A 833 30.18 -26.07 -4.30
C VAL A 833 29.96 -26.56 -2.88
N TYR A 834 29.45 -27.78 -2.75
CA TYR A 834 29.16 -28.43 -1.48
C TYR A 834 29.99 -29.68 -1.25
N ASP A 835 30.28 -29.99 0.01
CA ASP A 835 30.88 -31.27 0.37
C ASP A 835 29.84 -32.42 0.27
N LYS A 836 30.31 -33.64 0.51
CA LYS A 836 29.46 -34.87 0.48
C LYS A 836 28.33 -34.86 1.54
N ASN A 837 28.41 -33.99 2.55
CA ASN A 837 27.39 -33.83 3.62
C ASN A 837 26.41 -32.68 3.33
N GLY A 838 26.56 -32.00 2.18
CA GLY A 838 25.75 -30.84 1.80
C GLY A 838 26.16 -29.54 2.48
N LYS A 839 27.36 -29.46 3.09
CA LYS A 839 27.90 -28.23 3.66
C LYS A 839 28.60 -27.42 2.56
N PRO A 840 28.34 -26.10 2.47
CA PRO A 840 29.00 -25.26 1.47
C PRO A 840 30.49 -25.15 1.75
N LEU A 841 31.32 -25.32 0.72
CA LEU A 841 32.77 -25.12 0.79
C LEU A 841 33.07 -23.63 0.68
N GLU A 842 33.89 -23.13 1.61
CA GLU A 842 34.22 -21.72 1.69
C GLU A 842 34.93 -21.22 0.43
N GLY A 843 34.34 -20.19 -0.21
CA GLY A 843 34.94 -19.52 -1.38
C GLY A 843 35.06 -20.37 -2.63
N VAL A 844 34.63 -21.66 -2.58
CA VAL A 844 34.71 -22.58 -3.72
C VAL A 844 33.41 -22.52 -4.51
N VAL A 845 33.52 -22.07 -5.74
CA VAL A 845 32.40 -21.92 -6.67
C VAL A 845 32.70 -22.69 -7.96
N VAL A 846 31.67 -22.97 -8.73
CA VAL A 846 31.79 -23.68 -9.98
C VAL A 846 32.36 -22.74 -11.05
N ASP A 847 33.44 -23.19 -11.71
CA ASP A 847 33.89 -22.62 -12.97
C ASP A 847 32.91 -23.02 -14.07
N ARG A 848 32.04 -22.08 -14.44
CA ARG A 848 30.90 -22.33 -15.33
C ARG A 848 31.28 -22.23 -16.81
N ASN A 849 32.25 -21.37 -17.12
CA ASN A 849 32.72 -21.19 -18.49
C ASN A 849 33.84 -22.20 -18.85
N GLY A 850 34.43 -22.87 -17.84
CA GLY A 850 35.46 -23.93 -18.05
C GLY A 850 36.82 -23.39 -18.46
N ASP A 851 37.14 -22.13 -18.18
CA ASP A 851 38.40 -21.48 -18.55
C ASP A 851 39.51 -21.71 -17.52
N GLY A 852 39.21 -22.31 -16.38
CA GLY A 852 40.15 -22.61 -15.28
C GLY A 852 40.38 -21.43 -14.33
N VAL A 853 39.69 -20.31 -14.52
CA VAL A 853 39.83 -19.08 -13.70
C VAL A 853 38.46 -18.61 -13.19
N ILE A 854 38.28 -18.56 -11.88
CA ILE A 854 37.05 -18.02 -11.31
C ILE A 854 37.02 -16.49 -11.47
N SER A 855 36.06 -16.03 -12.23
CA SER A 855 35.85 -14.63 -12.59
C SER A 855 34.37 -14.22 -12.56
N GLU A 856 34.03 -12.97 -12.88
CA GLU A 856 32.62 -12.55 -13.00
C GLU A 856 31.88 -13.31 -14.12
N ALA A 857 32.58 -13.88 -15.10
CA ALA A 857 31.99 -14.69 -16.17
C ALA A 857 31.39 -16.01 -15.66
N ASP A 858 31.76 -16.45 -14.44
CA ASP A 858 31.20 -17.65 -13.82
C ASP A 858 29.93 -17.39 -13.02
N ARG A 859 29.54 -16.12 -12.87
CA ARG A 859 28.26 -15.78 -12.28
C ARG A 859 27.11 -16.16 -13.24
N TYR A 860 25.98 -16.51 -12.67
CA TYR A 860 24.81 -16.92 -13.45
C TYR A 860 23.52 -16.39 -12.85
N LEU A 861 22.50 -16.28 -13.71
CA LEU A 861 21.16 -15.94 -13.24
C LEU A 861 20.48 -17.19 -12.68
N TYR A 862 20.20 -17.13 -11.37
CA TYR A 862 19.68 -18.26 -10.63
C TYR A 862 18.15 -18.18 -10.49
N LYS A 863 17.61 -17.80 -9.38
CA LYS A 863 16.18 -17.68 -9.07
C LYS A 863 15.72 -16.21 -9.14
N SER A 864 14.44 -15.98 -8.99
CA SER A 864 13.87 -14.63 -8.91
C SER A 864 13.30 -14.35 -7.54
N SER A 865 13.31 -13.08 -7.13
CA SER A 865 12.64 -12.62 -5.92
C SER A 865 11.11 -12.62 -6.06
N MET A 866 10.58 -12.63 -7.29
CA MET A 866 9.15 -12.60 -7.55
C MET A 866 8.52 -14.00 -7.46
N ALA A 867 7.42 -14.11 -6.71
CA ALA A 867 6.66 -15.35 -6.63
C ALA A 867 5.88 -15.61 -7.92
N PRO A 868 6.09 -16.77 -8.57
CA PRO A 868 5.26 -17.17 -9.70
C PRO A 868 3.84 -17.57 -9.29
N VAL A 869 3.63 -18.04 -8.07
CA VAL A 869 2.31 -18.45 -7.58
C VAL A 869 1.97 -17.73 -6.29
N THR A 870 0.81 -17.08 -6.26
CA THR A 870 0.22 -16.51 -5.04
C THR A 870 -1.19 -17.05 -4.84
N MET A 871 -1.56 -17.29 -3.59
CA MET A 871 -2.87 -17.81 -3.22
C MET A 871 -3.43 -17.05 -2.03
N GLY A 872 -4.74 -16.90 -1.99
CA GLY A 872 -5.48 -16.39 -0.86
C GLY A 872 -6.67 -17.28 -0.54
N PHE A 873 -6.92 -17.48 0.73
CA PHE A 873 -8.11 -18.19 1.22
C PHE A 873 -8.69 -17.40 2.39
N SER A 874 -9.98 -17.16 2.36
CA SER A 874 -10.70 -16.59 3.49
C SER A 874 -12.00 -17.32 3.71
N THR A 875 -12.41 -17.44 4.96
CA THR A 875 -13.67 -18.07 5.34
C THR A 875 -14.33 -17.31 6.47
N ARG A 876 -15.65 -17.37 6.49
CA ARG A 876 -16.47 -16.85 7.56
C ARG A 876 -17.61 -17.82 7.87
N VAL A 877 -17.72 -18.15 9.16
CA VAL A 877 -18.80 -18.95 9.71
C VAL A 877 -19.60 -18.05 10.66
N GLU A 878 -20.89 -17.98 10.48
CA GLU A 878 -21.82 -17.35 11.42
C GLU A 878 -22.74 -18.42 12.00
N TRP A 879 -22.89 -18.38 13.31
CA TRP A 879 -23.82 -19.22 14.04
C TRP A 879 -24.65 -18.35 14.98
N LYS A 880 -25.91 -18.13 14.60
CA LYS A 880 -26.77 -17.16 15.29
C LYS A 880 -26.08 -15.80 15.40
N ASN A 881 -25.73 -15.40 16.61
CA ASN A 881 -25.09 -14.11 16.92
C ASN A 881 -23.55 -14.17 16.92
N PHE A 882 -22.97 -15.37 16.83
CA PHE A 882 -21.50 -15.54 16.80
C PHE A 882 -20.99 -15.57 15.37
N ASP A 883 -19.82 -15.03 15.15
CA ASP A 883 -19.11 -15.12 13.89
C ASP A 883 -17.63 -15.47 14.13
N LEU A 884 -17.11 -16.35 13.30
CA LEU A 884 -15.69 -16.72 13.24
C LEU A 884 -15.21 -16.55 11.80
N GLY A 885 -14.13 -15.83 11.60
CA GLY A 885 -13.51 -15.67 10.31
C GLY A 885 -11.99 -15.73 10.38
N PHE A 886 -11.35 -16.23 9.33
CA PHE A 886 -9.90 -16.15 9.19
C PHE A 886 -9.47 -16.00 7.74
N SER A 887 -8.23 -15.54 7.53
CA SER A 887 -7.62 -15.37 6.21
C SER A 887 -6.22 -15.99 6.19
N LEU A 888 -5.95 -16.74 5.14
CA LEU A 888 -4.67 -17.36 4.83
C LEU A 888 -4.14 -16.80 3.52
N ARG A 889 -2.82 -16.67 3.43
CA ARG A 889 -2.12 -16.22 2.23
C ARG A 889 -0.88 -17.06 2.01
N ALA A 890 -0.65 -17.48 0.76
CA ALA A 890 0.55 -18.19 0.37
C ALA A 890 1.26 -17.50 -0.80
N SER A 891 2.59 -17.53 -0.76
CA SER A 891 3.47 -17.11 -1.84
C SER A 891 4.47 -18.24 -2.08
N LEU A 892 4.54 -18.74 -3.30
CA LEU A 892 5.33 -19.93 -3.62
C LEU A 892 6.30 -19.64 -4.77
N GLY A 893 7.55 -20.12 -4.62
CA GLY A 893 8.58 -20.02 -5.64
C GLY A 893 9.33 -18.70 -5.67
N ASN A 894 9.13 -17.81 -4.70
CA ASN A 894 9.96 -16.64 -4.47
C ASN A 894 11.20 -16.98 -3.65
N TYR A 895 12.28 -16.27 -3.93
CA TYR A 895 13.57 -16.41 -3.26
C TYR A 895 14.03 -15.06 -2.71
N LEU A 896 14.82 -15.08 -1.65
CA LEU A 896 15.45 -13.89 -1.06
C LEU A 896 16.94 -14.12 -0.91
N TYR A 897 17.71 -13.06 -1.14
CA TYR A 897 19.09 -13.01 -0.74
C TYR A 897 19.16 -12.63 0.75
N ASN A 898 19.61 -13.55 1.60
CA ASN A 898 19.75 -13.36 3.03
C ASN A 898 21.05 -12.61 3.34
N ASN A 899 20.97 -11.28 3.26
CA ASN A 899 22.13 -10.40 3.49
C ASN A 899 22.57 -10.39 4.97
N PHE A 900 21.64 -10.69 5.88
CA PHE A 900 21.99 -10.87 7.30
C PHE A 900 22.92 -12.08 7.47
N GLU A 901 22.51 -13.27 7.03
CA GLU A 901 23.31 -14.49 7.12
C GLU A 901 24.65 -14.36 6.38
N GLN A 902 24.63 -13.69 5.21
CA GLN A 902 25.83 -13.36 4.47
C GLN A 902 26.80 -12.51 5.31
N GLY A 903 26.32 -11.46 5.99
CA GLY A 903 27.13 -10.62 6.88
C GLY A 903 27.65 -11.35 8.12
N GLN A 904 26.95 -12.39 8.55
CA GLN A 904 27.34 -13.20 9.71
C GLN A 904 28.20 -14.43 9.37
N ARG A 905 28.52 -14.69 8.09
CA ARG A 905 29.24 -15.89 7.64
C ARG A 905 30.62 -16.09 8.22
N LEU A 906 31.32 -14.99 8.53
CA LEU A 906 32.70 -15.02 8.99
C LEU A 906 32.79 -15.21 10.51
N LYS A 907 33.73 -16.10 10.92
CA LYS A 907 34.15 -16.28 12.33
C LYS A 907 35.66 -16.15 12.51
N THR A 908 36.30 -15.30 11.72
CA THR A 908 37.74 -15.00 11.87
C THR A 908 38.01 -14.14 13.11
N THR A 909 39.24 -14.13 13.59
CA THR A 909 39.66 -13.22 14.64
C THR A 909 39.38 -11.75 14.25
N SER A 910 39.64 -11.35 12.98
CA SER A 910 39.37 -10.02 12.47
C SER A 910 37.87 -9.69 12.30
N ALA A 911 37.03 -10.71 12.16
CA ALA A 911 35.58 -10.49 12.05
C ALA A 911 34.91 -10.21 13.41
N VAL A 912 35.47 -10.74 14.49
CA VAL A 912 34.92 -10.60 15.87
C VAL A 912 35.68 -9.55 16.66
N TRP A 913 37.00 -9.42 16.48
CA TRP A 913 37.84 -8.34 16.99
C TRP A 913 38.22 -7.43 15.82
N CYS A 914 37.31 -6.50 15.54
CA CYS A 914 37.34 -5.67 14.33
C CYS A 914 38.33 -4.53 14.50
N GLN A 915 39.26 -4.39 13.51
CA GLN A 915 40.28 -3.32 13.44
C GLN A 915 41.05 -3.14 14.75
N ASP A 916 41.33 -4.20 15.48
CA ASP A 916 41.96 -4.21 16.80
C ASP A 916 41.35 -3.20 17.82
N SER A 917 40.06 -2.91 17.64
CA SER A 917 39.41 -1.81 18.36
C SER A 917 38.11 -2.18 19.05
N TYR A 918 37.27 -3.05 18.45
CA TYR A 918 35.96 -3.37 19.01
C TYR A 918 35.53 -4.81 18.75
N LEU A 919 34.66 -5.33 19.62
CA LEU A 919 34.06 -6.65 19.51
C LEU A 919 32.70 -6.55 18.77
N ALA A 920 32.46 -7.49 17.85
CA ALA A 920 31.21 -7.62 17.14
C ALA A 920 30.60 -9.02 17.31
N ASN A 921 29.33 -9.09 17.76
CA ASN A 921 28.60 -10.34 17.93
C ASN A 921 28.36 -11.08 16.61
N ARG A 922 28.17 -12.38 16.68
CA ARG A 922 27.92 -13.28 15.56
C ARG A 922 26.72 -14.19 15.80
N SER A 923 26.08 -14.61 14.71
CA SER A 923 25.03 -15.62 14.77
C SER A 923 25.59 -16.95 15.27
N VAL A 924 24.82 -17.63 16.11
CA VAL A 924 25.13 -18.99 16.58
C VAL A 924 25.26 -19.95 15.39
N SER A 925 24.43 -19.79 14.37
CA SER A 925 24.37 -20.62 13.17
C SER A 925 25.34 -20.20 12.06
N SER A 926 26.24 -19.24 12.29
CA SER A 926 27.23 -18.76 11.31
C SER A 926 28.05 -19.89 10.69
N LEU A 927 28.33 -19.79 9.39
CA LEU A 927 29.11 -20.77 8.61
C LEU A 927 30.54 -20.99 9.13
N GLY A 928 31.12 -19.98 9.78
CA GLY A 928 32.47 -20.03 10.29
C GLY A 928 33.55 -19.92 9.20
N TRP A 929 33.26 -19.19 8.14
CA TRP A 929 34.20 -18.94 7.05
C TRP A 929 35.33 -18.00 7.48
N LEU A 930 36.46 -18.11 6.78
CA LEU A 930 37.69 -17.36 7.08
C LEU A 930 37.98 -16.28 6.03
N SER A 931 37.36 -16.32 4.85
CA SER A 931 37.63 -15.40 3.75
C SER A 931 36.45 -14.45 3.47
N ASP A 932 36.75 -13.18 3.28
CA ASP A 932 35.80 -12.15 2.83
C ASP A 932 35.89 -11.87 1.33
N SER A 933 35.98 -12.90 0.51
CA SER A 933 36.06 -12.77 -0.96
C SER A 933 34.70 -12.48 -1.59
N ASN A 934 34.71 -11.95 -2.81
CA ASN A 934 33.45 -11.76 -3.59
C ASN A 934 32.80 -13.11 -3.93
N THR A 935 33.56 -14.17 -4.17
CA THR A 935 33.03 -15.52 -4.37
C THR A 935 32.25 -16.00 -3.14
N SER A 936 32.72 -15.70 -1.94
CA SER A 936 32.00 -15.96 -0.69
C SER A 936 30.76 -15.11 -0.55
N LYS A 937 30.84 -13.78 -0.84
CA LYS A 937 29.72 -12.86 -0.70
C LYS A 937 28.60 -13.14 -1.70
N LEU A 938 28.96 -13.32 -2.95
CA LEU A 938 28.01 -13.42 -4.07
C LEU A 938 27.59 -14.87 -4.37
N SER A 939 27.64 -15.76 -3.37
CA SER A 939 27.25 -17.17 -3.50
C SER A 939 25.72 -17.34 -3.52
N ASP A 940 25.23 -18.27 -4.35
CA ASP A 940 23.81 -18.68 -4.41
C ASP A 940 23.34 -19.40 -3.12
N TYR A 941 24.26 -19.78 -2.23
CA TYR A 941 23.93 -20.29 -0.89
C TYR A 941 23.04 -19.32 -0.10
N PHE A 942 23.29 -18.01 -0.24
CA PHE A 942 22.51 -16.98 0.44
C PHE A 942 21.18 -16.66 -0.25
N VAL A 943 20.92 -17.24 -1.43
CA VAL A 943 19.63 -17.13 -2.13
C VAL A 943 18.71 -18.23 -1.63
N GLN A 944 17.95 -17.94 -0.60
CA GLN A 944 17.11 -18.90 0.10
C GLN A 944 15.67 -18.90 -0.42
N ASN A 945 15.03 -20.07 -0.33
CA ASN A 945 13.61 -20.20 -0.66
C ASN A 945 12.75 -19.48 0.38
N ALA A 946 12.08 -18.42 -0.04
CA ALA A 946 11.22 -17.59 0.78
C ALA A 946 9.72 -17.86 0.59
N SER A 947 9.37 -19.02 0.03
CA SER A 947 7.97 -19.47 -0.03
C SER A 947 7.37 -19.53 1.36
N PHE A 948 6.11 -19.11 1.49
CA PHE A 948 5.45 -19.10 2.79
C PHE A 948 3.95 -19.40 2.70
N LEU A 949 3.41 -19.84 3.83
CA LEU A 949 1.99 -19.81 4.17
C LEU A 949 1.83 -18.98 5.44
N LYS A 950 1.03 -17.92 5.38
CA LYS A 950 0.71 -17.03 6.51
C LYS A 950 -0.76 -17.09 6.86
N MET A 951 -1.09 -17.08 8.15
CA MET A 951 -2.41 -16.70 8.63
C MET A 951 -2.37 -15.21 8.99
N ASP A 952 -2.97 -14.41 8.12
CA ASP A 952 -2.96 -12.94 8.25
C ASP A 952 -3.83 -12.48 9.43
N ASN A 953 -5.01 -13.08 9.59
CA ASN A 953 -5.88 -12.80 10.73
C ASN A 953 -6.80 -13.98 11.09
N ILE A 954 -7.27 -13.97 12.33
CA ILE A 954 -8.41 -14.74 12.84
C ILE A 954 -9.24 -13.82 13.74
N THR A 955 -10.57 -13.85 13.58
CA THR A 955 -11.50 -12.97 14.32
C THR A 955 -12.68 -13.77 14.82
N LEU A 956 -13.00 -13.59 16.10
CA LEU A 956 -14.21 -14.12 16.75
C LEU A 956 -15.07 -12.93 17.18
N GLY A 957 -16.34 -12.91 16.82
CA GLY A 957 -17.26 -11.84 17.14
C GLY A 957 -18.59 -12.34 17.73
N TYR A 958 -19.25 -11.45 18.44
CA TYR A 958 -20.59 -11.62 18.93
C TYR A 958 -21.40 -10.36 18.63
N SER A 959 -22.47 -10.51 17.86
CA SER A 959 -23.40 -9.42 17.48
C SER A 959 -24.61 -9.41 18.41
N PHE A 960 -25.11 -8.24 18.78
CA PHE A 960 -26.30 -8.07 19.61
C PHE A 960 -27.20 -7.02 19.00
N ASP A 961 -28.50 -7.30 18.92
CA ASP A 961 -29.46 -6.41 18.25
C ASP A 961 -30.12 -5.42 19.19
N ARG A 962 -30.14 -5.71 20.52
CA ARG A 962 -30.70 -4.84 21.56
C ARG A 962 -29.95 -5.08 22.86
N LEU A 963 -29.03 -4.21 23.21
CA LEU A 963 -28.29 -4.34 24.48
C LEU A 963 -29.18 -4.09 25.68
N PHE A 964 -30.16 -3.18 25.56
CA PHE A 964 -31.08 -2.82 26.63
C PHE A 964 -32.55 -2.94 26.15
N LYS A 965 -33.38 -3.58 26.97
CA LYS A 965 -34.82 -3.78 26.68
C LYS A 965 -35.67 -2.54 27.01
N SER A 966 -35.15 -1.62 27.83
CA SER A 966 -35.86 -0.42 28.31
C SER A 966 -34.89 0.73 28.60
N GLY A 967 -35.40 1.98 28.68
CA GLY A 967 -34.62 3.18 28.98
C GLY A 967 -34.14 3.96 27.73
N SER A 968 -33.38 5.04 27.94
CA SER A 968 -32.83 5.91 26.88
C SER A 968 -31.89 5.19 25.90
N TRP A 969 -31.40 4.03 26.27
CA TRP A 969 -30.49 3.18 25.49
C TRP A 969 -31.21 2.02 24.76
N LYS A 970 -32.53 2.06 24.72
CA LYS A 970 -33.34 1.08 24.03
C LYS A 970 -33.09 1.15 22.51
N GLY A 971 -32.62 0.05 21.94
CA GLY A 971 -32.43 -0.04 20.49
C GLY A 971 -30.98 0.00 20.01
N ILE A 972 -29.99 0.15 20.92
CA ILE A 972 -28.58 0.03 20.56
C ILE A 972 -28.29 -1.38 20.09
N SER A 973 -27.84 -1.46 18.84
CA SER A 973 -27.28 -2.68 18.26
C SER A 973 -25.75 -2.57 18.19
N GLY A 974 -25.08 -3.71 18.11
CA GLY A 974 -23.62 -3.65 18.01
C GLY A 974 -22.98 -5.01 17.95
N ARG A 975 -21.64 -4.98 17.95
CA ARG A 975 -20.79 -6.17 17.91
C ARG A 975 -19.57 -5.97 18.78
N VAL A 976 -19.24 -6.95 19.61
CA VAL A 976 -17.93 -7.07 20.27
C VAL A 976 -17.11 -8.13 19.54
N TYR A 977 -15.80 -7.95 19.44
CA TYR A 977 -14.95 -8.94 18.77
C TYR A 977 -13.55 -8.96 19.35
N ALA A 978 -12.91 -10.12 19.23
CA ALA A 978 -11.50 -10.33 19.46
C ALA A 978 -10.85 -10.82 18.17
N SER A 979 -9.69 -10.28 17.83
CA SER A 979 -8.92 -10.73 16.68
C SER A 979 -7.43 -10.86 16.98
N CYS A 980 -6.76 -11.71 16.22
CA CYS A 980 -5.32 -11.84 16.22
C CYS A 980 -4.83 -11.68 14.79
N SER A 981 -3.85 -10.82 14.55
CA SER A 981 -3.23 -10.57 13.25
C SER A 981 -1.80 -11.09 13.22
N ASN A 982 -1.33 -11.47 12.01
CA ASN A 982 -0.02 -12.08 11.78
C ASN A 982 0.22 -13.32 12.66
N VAL A 983 -0.78 -14.22 12.70
CA VAL A 983 -0.90 -15.34 13.66
C VAL A 983 0.29 -16.29 13.56
N PHE A 984 0.54 -16.82 12.35
CA PHE A 984 1.70 -17.67 12.10
C PHE A 984 2.24 -17.48 10.67
N THR A 985 3.49 -17.90 10.48
CA THR A 985 4.16 -17.99 9.19
C THR A 985 4.89 -19.31 9.12
N ILE A 986 4.55 -20.12 8.12
CA ILE A 986 5.25 -21.36 7.79
C ILE A 986 6.14 -21.08 6.59
N THR A 987 7.45 -21.24 6.75
CA THR A 987 8.44 -20.96 5.69
C THR A 987 9.72 -21.77 5.91
N LYS A 988 10.48 -21.96 4.85
CA LYS A 988 11.86 -22.52 4.92
C LYS A 988 12.91 -21.42 5.03
N TYR A 989 12.52 -20.16 4.96
CA TYR A 989 13.42 -19.02 5.04
C TYR A 989 13.99 -18.88 6.45
N SER A 990 15.30 -18.74 6.61
CA SER A 990 15.97 -18.69 7.91
C SER A 990 15.82 -17.33 8.61
N GLY A 991 15.67 -16.23 7.86
CA GLY A 991 15.53 -14.88 8.39
C GLY A 991 14.25 -14.61 9.19
N ILE A 992 14.03 -13.35 9.54
CA ILE A 992 12.89 -12.94 10.39
C ILE A 992 11.57 -13.06 9.65
N ASP A 993 11.50 -12.57 8.41
CA ASP A 993 10.28 -12.55 7.59
C ASP A 993 10.59 -12.87 6.12
N PRO A 994 9.89 -13.83 5.50
CA PRO A 994 10.10 -14.19 4.10
C PRO A 994 9.51 -13.17 3.10
N GLU A 995 8.81 -12.14 3.57
CA GLU A 995 8.14 -11.16 2.75
C GLU A 995 8.94 -9.85 2.71
N VAL A 996 9.94 -9.81 1.82
CA VAL A 996 10.80 -8.66 1.56
C VAL A 996 10.69 -8.27 0.10
N TYR A 997 10.15 -7.08 -0.17
CA TYR A 997 9.86 -6.62 -1.53
C TYR A 997 11.11 -6.44 -2.41
N SER A 998 12.19 -5.90 -1.85
CA SER A 998 13.45 -5.65 -2.58
C SER A 998 14.13 -6.94 -3.06
N GLY A 999 13.76 -8.10 -2.53
CA GLY A 999 14.44 -9.37 -2.77
C GLY A 999 15.71 -9.56 -1.93
N ILE A 1000 16.13 -8.55 -1.15
CA ILE A 1000 17.33 -8.55 -0.31
C ILE A 1000 16.94 -8.25 1.13
N ASP A 1001 17.14 -9.22 2.03
CA ASP A 1001 16.86 -9.05 3.46
C ASP A 1001 18.04 -8.38 4.17
N LYS A 1002 17.84 -7.11 4.55
CA LYS A 1002 18.79 -6.27 5.29
C LYS A 1002 18.39 -6.06 6.76
N ASN A 1003 17.71 -7.01 7.39
CA ASN A 1003 17.22 -6.88 8.76
C ASN A 1003 16.09 -5.84 8.88
N VAL A 1004 14.99 -6.09 8.20
CA VAL A 1004 13.81 -5.21 8.21
C VAL A 1004 13.15 -5.15 9.59
N TYR A 1005 12.46 -4.06 9.88
CA TYR A 1005 11.62 -3.90 11.07
C TYR A 1005 10.60 -5.06 11.14
N PRO A 1006 10.63 -5.92 12.19
CA PRO A 1006 9.83 -7.13 12.23
C PRO A 1006 8.32 -6.81 12.37
N ARG A 1007 7.50 -7.60 11.67
CA ARG A 1007 6.05 -7.51 11.80
C ARG A 1007 5.57 -8.15 13.10
N PRO A 1008 4.83 -7.42 13.95
CA PRO A 1008 4.36 -7.95 15.23
C PRO A 1008 3.22 -8.96 15.06
N ILE A 1009 3.06 -9.85 16.03
CA ILE A 1009 1.79 -10.48 16.32
C ILE A 1009 0.93 -9.48 17.11
N THR A 1010 -0.34 -9.31 16.73
CA THR A 1010 -1.20 -8.28 17.31
C THR A 1010 -2.53 -8.87 17.75
N PHE A 1011 -2.86 -8.73 19.02
CA PHE A 1011 -4.16 -9.05 19.60
C PHE A 1011 -5.01 -7.78 19.69
N GLN A 1012 -6.24 -7.84 19.20
CA GLN A 1012 -7.15 -6.70 19.17
C GLN A 1012 -8.49 -7.06 19.80
N PHE A 1013 -9.05 -6.14 20.56
CA PHE A 1013 -10.41 -6.17 21.08
C PHE A 1013 -11.16 -4.96 20.59
N GLY A 1014 -12.35 -5.15 20.04
CA GLY A 1014 -13.10 -4.06 19.47
C GLY A 1014 -14.60 -4.13 19.77
N LEU A 1015 -15.22 -2.94 19.64
CA LEU A 1015 -16.62 -2.69 19.87
C LEU A 1015 -17.17 -1.80 18.77
N ASN A 1016 -18.27 -2.23 18.13
CA ASN A 1016 -19.04 -1.42 17.21
C ASN A 1016 -20.43 -1.20 17.82
N LEU A 1017 -20.93 0.02 17.77
CA LEU A 1017 -22.24 0.42 18.27
C LEU A 1017 -22.98 1.23 17.22
N ASN A 1018 -24.28 0.98 17.08
CA ASN A 1018 -25.21 1.79 16.29
C ASN A 1018 -26.35 2.29 17.19
N PHE A 1019 -26.60 3.61 17.11
CA PHE A 1019 -27.54 4.32 17.98
C PHE A 1019 -28.75 4.79 17.19
#